data_d92b23a1cc329b65d33340dd9d00d679
#
_entry.id   d92b23a1cc329b65d33340dd9d00d679
#
_cell.length_a   1.000
_cell.length_b   1.000
_cell.length_c   1.000
_cell.angle_alpha   90.00
_cell.angle_beta   90.00
_cell.angle_gamma   90.00
#
_symmetry.space_group_name_H-M   'P 1'
#
loop_
_entity.id
_entity.type
_entity.pdbx_description
1 polymer ?
#
loop_
_entity_poly.entity_id
_entity_poly.type
_entity_poly.pdbx_seq_one_letter_code
_entity_poly.pdbx_strand_id
1 'polypeptide(L)'
;MRGTMTGKILEQHLVSGRLAPGEEVALRIDQTLLQDATGTMACMEFEALELTRVRVDLAVQYVDHNMLQFDHRNADDHLFLQGCAARYGLRYSRAGNGICHQVHTERFARPGATLLGADSHTPTSGACGSIAIGAGGLEVALAMAGYPFEIPTPTVVGVHLDNRLPPWVASKDLILWLIREYTVKGGLGRIFEFTGPGVASLPVTQRATVCNMITELGGTTAIFPSDEQTRRFLRRQRREDQWVELGPDPDASYDEEVHVDLATLEPLIARPHQPDNVVPVEEAAGTPVFQVCFGSSVNSWYEDLAIPAAVMRGRHLPPVTVGTVSPGSRQILTTITTSGVLEDLERAGLRILEPACGPCVGIGQAPPTGKASVRTFNRNFKGRSGTVDDQVYLASPATTAATGLAGAITDPRSLGEPPEIDDPDPVVDDFMILPPPPPEQAEWIEIVRGPNIRKPPIPPPLPDGVQGRVLIVLPDNVSTGSMAPDGAIVMADRSNVEAIAEYTFMKEDREFVQRAKDWGGGFVVAGENYGQGSSREHAALAPLALGIRGVLARGFARIHRRNLIAQGLVPLYIDEQTHDRLQVGDRLEVPALKEAVAGGSEEVQVRVEGSDGFVATLDLSPRERKVVLAGGVLNQLKEQEGRDDPAPTEEVAR
;
A
#
# COMPACT_ATOMS: atom_id res chain seq x y z
N MET A 1 -7.67 -16.07 17.90
CA MET A 1 -7.06 -16.62 16.68
C MET A 1 -7.36 -18.12 16.44
N ARG A 2 -7.65 -18.93 17.48
CA ARG A 2 -7.96 -20.36 17.32
C ARG A 2 -9.18 -20.58 16.40
N GLY A 3 -9.03 -21.47 15.42
CA GLY A 3 -10.11 -21.84 14.48
C GLY A 3 -10.49 -20.77 13.46
N THR A 4 -9.85 -19.59 13.49
CA THR A 4 -10.08 -18.52 12.49
C THR A 4 -9.40 -18.89 11.17
N MET A 5 -9.84 -18.31 10.05
CA MET A 5 -9.16 -18.48 8.76
C MET A 5 -7.72 -17.99 8.83
N THR A 6 -7.53 -16.83 9.46
CA THR A 6 -6.22 -16.25 9.72
C THR A 6 -5.30 -17.23 10.45
N GLY A 7 -5.77 -17.81 11.56
CA GLY A 7 -5.02 -18.78 12.34
C GLY A 7 -4.59 -19.99 11.51
N LYS A 8 -5.52 -20.56 10.75
CA LYS A 8 -5.26 -21.72 9.87
C LYS A 8 -4.18 -21.44 8.83
N ILE A 9 -4.23 -20.26 8.17
CA ILE A 9 -3.24 -19.91 7.15
C ILE A 9 -1.89 -19.64 7.81
N LEU A 10 -1.84 -18.87 8.90
CA LEU A 10 -0.58 -18.55 9.58
C LEU A 10 0.09 -19.81 10.14
N GLU A 11 -0.68 -20.76 10.70
CA GLU A 11 -0.14 -22.06 11.18
C GLU A 11 0.50 -22.88 10.04
N GLN A 12 -0.10 -22.89 8.86
CA GLN A 12 0.44 -23.60 7.69
C GLN A 12 1.71 -22.99 7.12
N HIS A 13 1.94 -21.69 7.38
CA HIS A 13 3.07 -20.94 6.86
C HIS A 13 4.11 -20.58 7.95
N LEU A 14 3.92 -21.05 9.19
CA LEU A 14 4.81 -20.76 10.29
C LEU A 14 6.14 -21.50 10.13
N VAL A 15 7.22 -20.74 10.03
CA VAL A 15 8.60 -21.23 9.97
C VAL A 15 9.21 -21.30 11.37
N SER A 16 8.98 -20.27 12.18
CA SER A 16 9.46 -20.20 13.56
C SER A 16 8.64 -19.22 14.39
N GLY A 17 8.77 -19.30 15.72
CA GLY A 17 7.99 -18.49 16.66
C GLY A 17 6.73 -19.21 17.13
N ARG A 18 5.87 -18.51 17.84
CA ARG A 18 4.59 -19.00 18.35
C ARG A 18 3.49 -17.98 18.06
N LEU A 19 2.37 -18.42 17.50
CA LEU A 19 1.21 -17.59 17.23
C LEU A 19 0.50 -17.17 18.53
N ALA A 20 1.10 -16.20 19.22
CA ALA A 20 0.53 -15.54 20.38
C ALA A 20 0.62 -14.03 20.21
N PRO A 21 -0.41 -13.25 20.55
CA PRO A 21 -0.45 -11.81 20.29
C PRO A 21 0.82 -11.09 20.77
N GLY A 22 1.46 -10.34 19.84
CA GLY A 22 2.67 -9.58 20.11
C GLY A 22 3.98 -10.38 20.09
N GLU A 23 3.96 -11.73 20.05
CA GLU A 23 5.19 -12.52 19.86
C GLU A 23 5.63 -12.49 18.39
N GLU A 24 6.94 -12.42 18.15
CA GLU A 24 7.48 -12.47 16.78
C GLU A 24 7.33 -13.86 16.17
N VAL A 25 6.86 -13.87 14.93
CA VAL A 25 6.73 -15.07 14.11
C VAL A 25 7.38 -14.85 12.75
N ALA A 26 7.96 -15.90 12.19
CA ALA A 26 8.52 -15.95 10.85
C ALA A 26 7.59 -16.78 9.94
N LEU A 27 7.14 -16.19 8.86
CA LEU A 27 6.16 -16.78 7.94
C LEU A 27 6.79 -17.03 6.57
N ARG A 28 6.55 -18.20 6.02
CA ARG A 28 6.84 -18.49 4.61
C ARG A 28 5.87 -17.69 3.72
N ILE A 29 6.41 -17.11 2.67
CA ILE A 29 5.64 -16.38 1.66
C ILE A 29 5.55 -17.20 0.39
N ASP A 30 4.34 -17.43 -0.11
CA ASP A 30 4.10 -18.17 -1.35
C ASP A 30 4.24 -17.28 -2.58
N GLN A 31 3.73 -16.04 -2.48
CA GLN A 31 3.64 -15.13 -3.63
C GLN A 31 4.23 -13.76 -3.30
N THR A 32 4.87 -13.13 -4.28
CA THR A 32 5.32 -11.75 -4.16
C THR A 32 4.81 -10.88 -5.31
N LEU A 33 4.57 -9.60 -4.98
CA LEU A 33 4.08 -8.57 -5.89
C LEU A 33 5.01 -7.36 -5.87
N LEU A 34 5.52 -6.96 -7.02
CA LEU A 34 6.27 -5.73 -7.25
C LEU A 34 5.55 -4.87 -8.28
N GLN A 35 5.67 -3.55 -8.18
CA GLN A 35 5.16 -2.59 -9.15
C GLN A 35 6.25 -1.56 -9.50
N ASP A 36 6.09 -0.82 -10.58
CA ASP A 36 7.17 -0.05 -11.19
C ASP A 36 7.64 1.19 -10.39
N ALA A 37 6.87 1.66 -9.40
CA ALA A 37 7.32 2.75 -8.52
C ALA A 37 8.23 2.31 -7.37
N THR A 38 8.27 1.01 -7.03
CA THR A 38 9.10 0.44 -5.95
C THR A 38 9.94 -0.74 -6.43
N GLY A 39 9.56 -1.37 -7.52
CA GLY A 39 10.17 -2.59 -8.02
C GLY A 39 11.61 -2.41 -8.52
N THR A 40 11.98 -1.24 -9.05
CA THR A 40 13.37 -0.98 -9.45
C THR A 40 14.32 -1.11 -8.27
N MET A 41 13.95 -0.54 -7.13
CA MET A 41 14.73 -0.62 -5.89
C MET A 41 14.77 -2.06 -5.38
N ALA A 42 13.61 -2.72 -5.25
CA ALA A 42 13.53 -4.11 -4.80
C ALA A 42 14.33 -5.07 -5.70
N CYS A 43 14.34 -4.86 -7.01
CA CYS A 43 15.17 -5.65 -7.93
C CYS A 43 16.67 -5.41 -7.73
N MET A 44 17.09 -4.16 -7.46
CA MET A 44 18.49 -3.86 -7.15
C MET A 44 18.94 -4.45 -5.80
N GLU A 45 18.03 -4.48 -4.82
CA GLU A 45 18.27 -5.11 -3.52
C GLU A 45 18.32 -6.64 -3.64
N PHE A 46 17.42 -7.24 -4.45
CA PHE A 46 17.50 -8.67 -4.76
C PHE A 46 18.80 -9.03 -5.48
N GLU A 47 19.26 -8.20 -6.41
CA GLU A 47 20.56 -8.37 -7.08
C GLU A 47 21.74 -8.31 -6.09
N ALA A 48 21.65 -7.48 -5.04
CA ALA A 48 22.68 -7.38 -4.01
C ALA A 48 22.80 -8.64 -3.14
N LEU A 49 21.82 -9.54 -3.19
CA LEU A 49 21.86 -10.86 -2.55
C LEU A 49 22.58 -11.92 -3.42
N GLU A 50 23.00 -11.56 -4.63
CA GLU A 50 23.76 -12.41 -5.56
C GLU A 50 23.06 -13.74 -5.94
N LEU A 51 21.73 -13.80 -5.79
CA LEU A 51 20.93 -14.96 -6.17
C LEU A 51 20.65 -14.98 -7.68
N THR A 52 20.59 -16.16 -8.24
CA THR A 52 20.32 -16.36 -9.67
C THR A 52 18.83 -16.40 -10.00
N ARG A 53 17.97 -16.70 -9.00
CA ARG A 53 16.53 -16.86 -9.21
C ARG A 53 15.75 -16.68 -7.91
N VAL A 54 14.50 -16.26 -8.03
CA VAL A 54 13.53 -16.20 -6.92
C VAL A 54 13.19 -17.61 -6.42
N ARG A 55 12.88 -17.70 -5.11
CA ARG A 55 12.62 -18.97 -4.41
C ARG A 55 11.17 -19.12 -3.89
N VAL A 56 10.31 -18.15 -4.19
CA VAL A 56 8.87 -18.22 -3.90
C VAL A 56 8.13 -18.97 -5.02
N ASP A 57 6.93 -19.48 -4.75
CA ASP A 57 6.10 -20.17 -5.74
C ASP A 57 5.78 -19.26 -6.94
N LEU A 58 5.55 -17.96 -6.67
CA LEU A 58 5.21 -16.97 -7.67
C LEU A 58 5.75 -15.59 -7.31
N ALA A 59 6.50 -14.99 -8.21
CA ALA A 59 6.85 -13.59 -8.14
C ALA A 59 6.35 -12.87 -9.40
N VAL A 60 5.72 -11.69 -9.22
CA VAL A 60 5.17 -10.93 -10.36
C VAL A 60 5.61 -9.47 -10.27
N GLN A 61 6.18 -8.97 -11.36
CA GLN A 61 6.50 -7.57 -11.57
C GLN A 61 5.45 -6.92 -12.46
N TYR A 62 4.84 -5.84 -12.00
CA TYR A 62 3.82 -5.07 -12.71
C TYR A 62 4.36 -3.72 -13.17
N VAL A 63 3.75 -3.18 -14.23
CA VAL A 63 3.93 -1.79 -14.67
C VAL A 63 2.56 -1.12 -14.68
N ASP A 64 2.29 -0.31 -13.66
CA ASP A 64 0.97 0.30 -13.46
C ASP A 64 0.99 1.70 -12.81
N HIS A 65 2.08 2.11 -12.15
CA HIS A 65 2.18 3.41 -11.50
C HIS A 65 2.68 4.50 -12.44
N ASN A 66 3.74 4.23 -13.22
CA ASN A 66 4.36 5.13 -14.18
C ASN A 66 4.02 4.77 -15.63
N MET A 67 2.85 4.17 -15.86
CA MET A 67 2.42 3.80 -17.20
C MET A 67 2.24 5.04 -18.08
N LEU A 68 1.65 6.12 -17.56
CA LEU A 68 1.73 7.45 -18.15
C LEU A 68 3.11 8.04 -17.80
N GLN A 69 4.04 7.91 -18.72
CA GLN A 69 5.43 8.29 -18.55
C GLN A 69 5.59 9.81 -18.53
N PHE A 70 6.41 10.31 -17.60
CA PHE A 70 6.82 11.71 -17.60
C PHE A 70 7.88 11.96 -18.67
N ASP A 71 8.88 11.07 -18.75
CA ASP A 71 9.93 11.08 -19.77
C ASP A 71 10.56 9.70 -19.96
N HIS A 72 11.72 9.64 -20.65
CA HIS A 72 12.45 8.41 -20.95
C HIS A 72 12.91 7.62 -19.72
N ARG A 73 13.08 8.24 -18.53
CA ARG A 73 13.50 7.55 -17.32
C ARG A 73 12.49 6.48 -16.91
N ASN A 74 11.19 6.74 -17.06
CA ASN A 74 10.17 5.73 -16.82
C ASN A 74 10.27 4.56 -17.82
N ALA A 75 10.60 4.83 -19.08
CA ALA A 75 10.81 3.77 -20.07
C ALA A 75 12.07 2.93 -19.77
N ASP A 76 13.13 3.57 -19.30
CA ASP A 76 14.35 2.90 -18.85
C ASP A 76 14.06 1.99 -17.64
N ASP A 77 13.27 2.46 -16.67
CA ASP A 77 12.81 1.67 -15.53
C ASP A 77 12.02 0.44 -15.99
N HIS A 78 11.09 0.60 -16.94
CA HIS A 78 10.30 -0.53 -17.46
C HIS A 78 11.18 -1.57 -18.17
N LEU A 79 12.18 -1.12 -18.94
CA LEU A 79 13.13 -2.01 -19.60
C LEU A 79 13.99 -2.77 -18.59
N PHE A 80 14.50 -2.07 -17.56
CA PHE A 80 15.24 -2.67 -16.45
C PHE A 80 14.42 -3.74 -15.73
N LEU A 81 13.18 -3.42 -15.35
CA LEU A 81 12.27 -4.34 -14.66
C LEU A 81 11.92 -5.57 -15.50
N GLN A 82 11.74 -5.40 -16.81
CA GLN A 82 11.53 -6.52 -17.73
C GLN A 82 12.76 -7.43 -17.78
N GLY A 83 13.96 -6.85 -17.82
CA GLY A 83 15.22 -7.58 -17.78
C GLY A 83 15.39 -8.35 -16.46
N CYS A 84 15.12 -7.70 -15.33
CA CYS A 84 15.16 -8.33 -14.01
C CYS A 84 14.14 -9.48 -13.89
N ALA A 85 12.91 -9.26 -14.34
CA ALA A 85 11.89 -10.30 -14.32
C ALA A 85 12.30 -11.53 -15.12
N ALA A 86 12.80 -11.34 -16.32
CA ALA A 86 13.29 -12.42 -17.16
C ALA A 86 14.52 -13.12 -16.57
N ARG A 87 15.48 -12.35 -16.03
CA ARG A 87 16.73 -12.88 -15.45
C ARG A 87 16.48 -13.69 -14.19
N TYR A 88 15.66 -13.15 -13.28
CA TYR A 88 15.47 -13.73 -11.94
C TYR A 88 14.24 -14.63 -11.82
N GLY A 89 13.45 -14.80 -12.88
CA GLY A 89 12.35 -15.76 -12.91
C GLY A 89 10.99 -15.24 -12.43
N LEU A 90 10.78 -13.92 -12.48
CA LEU A 90 9.48 -13.33 -12.23
C LEU A 90 8.60 -13.36 -13.49
N ARG A 91 7.29 -13.39 -13.31
CA ARG A 91 6.36 -13.00 -14.38
C ARG A 91 6.38 -11.49 -14.53
N TYR A 92 6.20 -11.00 -15.75
CA TYR A 92 6.20 -9.57 -16.05
C TYR A 92 4.86 -9.16 -16.65
N SER A 93 4.10 -8.37 -15.92
CA SER A 93 2.86 -7.76 -16.38
C SER A 93 3.18 -6.42 -17.04
N ARG A 94 3.03 -6.37 -18.37
CA ARG A 94 3.42 -5.23 -19.21
C ARG A 94 2.56 -4.00 -18.92
N ALA A 95 3.12 -2.82 -19.24
CA ALA A 95 2.36 -1.57 -19.26
C ALA A 95 1.08 -1.72 -20.10
N GLY A 96 -0.05 -1.25 -19.57
CA GLY A 96 -1.37 -1.38 -20.22
C GLY A 96 -2.15 -2.66 -19.86
N ASN A 97 -1.56 -3.59 -19.10
CA ASN A 97 -2.31 -4.76 -18.62
C ASN A 97 -3.25 -4.42 -17.46
N GLY A 98 -2.83 -3.55 -16.56
CA GLY A 98 -3.67 -3.11 -15.47
C GLY A 98 -2.93 -2.94 -14.14
N ILE A 99 -3.69 -2.53 -13.16
CA ILE A 99 -3.25 -2.23 -11.81
C ILE A 99 -2.85 -3.53 -11.11
N CYS A 100 -1.71 -3.53 -10.43
CA CYS A 100 -1.12 -4.71 -9.80
C CYS A 100 -2.11 -5.47 -8.92
N HIS A 101 -2.87 -4.79 -8.04
CA HIS A 101 -3.86 -5.44 -7.15
C HIS A 101 -4.99 -6.10 -7.93
N GLN A 102 -5.49 -5.41 -8.97
CA GLN A 102 -6.57 -5.88 -9.83
C GLN A 102 -6.13 -7.12 -10.58
N VAL A 103 -5.03 -7.01 -11.34
CA VAL A 103 -4.50 -8.11 -12.15
C VAL A 103 -4.07 -9.29 -11.26
N HIS A 104 -3.47 -9.03 -10.09
CA HIS A 104 -3.09 -10.11 -9.17
C HIS A 104 -4.31 -10.87 -8.65
N THR A 105 -5.37 -10.16 -8.28
CA THR A 105 -6.64 -10.77 -7.85
C THR A 105 -7.29 -11.57 -8.98
N GLU A 106 -7.31 -11.05 -10.21
CA GLU A 106 -7.87 -11.72 -11.38
C GLU A 106 -7.10 -13.00 -11.72
N ARG A 107 -5.74 -12.98 -11.65
CA ARG A 107 -4.91 -14.01 -12.26
C ARG A 107 -4.14 -14.91 -11.29
N PHE A 108 -3.88 -14.48 -10.05
CA PHE A 108 -2.93 -15.18 -9.18
C PHE A 108 -3.40 -15.40 -7.75
N ALA A 109 -4.21 -14.49 -7.17
CA ALA A 109 -4.70 -14.66 -5.81
C ALA A 109 -5.48 -15.97 -5.66
N ARG A 110 -5.16 -16.74 -4.62
CA ARG A 110 -5.78 -18.04 -4.35
C ARG A 110 -6.07 -18.22 -2.86
N PRO A 111 -7.11 -18.97 -2.49
CA PRO A 111 -7.43 -19.25 -1.09
C PRO A 111 -6.27 -19.91 -0.35
N GLY A 112 -6.06 -19.51 0.90
CA GLY A 112 -5.07 -20.11 1.79
C GLY A 112 -3.61 -19.72 1.54
N ALA A 113 -3.32 -18.92 0.50
CA ALA A 113 -1.95 -18.51 0.19
C ALA A 113 -1.53 -17.27 1.01
N THR A 114 -0.21 -17.09 1.15
CA THR A 114 0.42 -15.87 1.63
C THR A 114 0.96 -15.05 0.46
N LEU A 115 0.72 -13.73 0.49
CA LEU A 115 1.21 -12.77 -0.51
C LEU A 115 1.89 -11.60 0.19
N LEU A 116 3.12 -11.28 -0.20
CA LEU A 116 3.83 -10.09 0.25
C LEU A 116 4.05 -9.14 -0.94
N GLY A 117 3.61 -7.90 -0.84
CA GLY A 117 3.70 -6.95 -1.94
C GLY A 117 4.36 -5.63 -1.58
N ALA A 118 5.21 -5.13 -2.47
CA ALA A 118 5.82 -3.80 -2.37
C ALA A 118 4.82 -2.69 -2.72
N ASP A 119 3.58 -2.91 -2.35
CA ASP A 119 2.49 -1.94 -2.42
C ASP A 119 1.57 -2.07 -1.21
N SER A 120 1.15 -0.93 -0.65
CA SER A 120 0.33 -0.89 0.57
C SER A 120 -1.07 -1.48 0.40
N HIS A 121 -1.60 -1.56 -0.83
CA HIS A 121 -2.92 -2.13 -1.12
C HIS A 121 -2.88 -3.61 -1.55
N THR A 122 -1.76 -4.29 -1.34
CA THR A 122 -1.64 -5.76 -1.47
C THR A 122 -2.77 -6.52 -0.75
N PRO A 123 -3.32 -6.05 0.40
CA PRO A 123 -4.46 -6.67 1.07
C PRO A 123 -5.69 -6.91 0.20
N THR A 124 -5.83 -6.26 -0.97
CA THR A 124 -6.90 -6.50 -1.96
C THR A 124 -7.12 -7.99 -2.23
N SER A 125 -6.05 -8.78 -2.29
CA SER A 125 -6.11 -10.23 -2.56
C SER A 125 -6.76 -11.06 -1.44
N GLY A 126 -6.93 -10.48 -0.24
CA GLY A 126 -7.68 -11.08 0.86
C GLY A 126 -9.15 -11.33 0.54
N ALA A 127 -9.68 -10.67 -0.49
CA ALA A 127 -11.01 -10.93 -1.05
C ALA A 127 -11.19 -12.37 -1.57
N CYS A 128 -10.09 -13.01 -1.95
CA CYS A 128 -10.05 -14.41 -2.40
C CYS A 128 -9.66 -15.41 -1.29
N GLY A 129 -9.58 -14.98 -0.02
CA GLY A 129 -9.21 -15.86 1.09
C GLY A 129 -7.70 -16.09 1.23
N SER A 130 -6.87 -15.11 0.88
CA SER A 130 -5.41 -15.12 1.10
C SER A 130 -4.99 -14.16 2.20
N ILE A 131 -3.88 -14.43 2.89
CA ILE A 131 -3.22 -13.47 3.77
C ILE A 131 -2.25 -12.65 2.92
N ALA A 132 -2.68 -11.45 2.56
CA ALA A 132 -1.97 -10.56 1.66
C ALA A 132 -1.53 -9.29 2.40
N ILE A 133 -0.23 -9.03 2.47
CA ILE A 133 0.35 -7.98 3.31
C ILE A 133 1.20 -7.03 2.46
N GLY A 134 0.99 -5.72 2.63
CA GLY A 134 1.87 -4.70 2.06
C GLY A 134 3.13 -4.50 2.91
N ALA A 135 4.30 -4.47 2.27
CA ALA A 135 5.61 -4.35 2.89
C ALA A 135 6.54 -3.41 2.11
N GLY A 136 7.72 -3.14 2.60
CA GLY A 136 8.76 -2.42 1.89
C GLY A 136 9.37 -3.26 0.76
N GLY A 137 9.98 -2.58 -0.24
CA GLY A 137 10.61 -3.27 -1.37
C GLY A 137 11.68 -4.27 -0.93
N LEU A 138 12.51 -3.88 0.02
CA LEU A 138 13.55 -4.75 0.59
C LEU A 138 12.98 -6.01 1.26
N GLU A 139 11.88 -5.89 2.02
CA GLU A 139 11.24 -7.07 2.62
C GLU A 139 10.68 -8.02 1.56
N VAL A 140 10.13 -7.46 0.47
CA VAL A 140 9.67 -8.27 -0.67
C VAL A 140 10.84 -8.92 -1.40
N ALA A 141 11.97 -8.21 -1.58
CA ALA A 141 13.18 -8.78 -2.16
C ALA A 141 13.73 -9.95 -1.32
N LEU A 142 13.70 -9.84 0.00
CA LEU A 142 14.06 -10.93 0.93
C LEU A 142 13.11 -12.12 0.83
N ALA A 143 11.80 -11.89 0.77
CA ALA A 143 10.83 -12.95 0.56
C ALA A 143 11.04 -13.65 -0.79
N MET A 144 11.32 -12.90 -1.87
CA MET A 144 11.71 -13.46 -3.18
C MET A 144 12.94 -14.35 -3.08
N ALA A 145 13.89 -14.00 -2.20
CA ALA A 145 15.09 -14.78 -1.92
C ALA A 145 14.84 -16.02 -1.05
N GLY A 146 13.60 -16.24 -0.58
CA GLY A 146 13.21 -17.37 0.25
C GLY A 146 13.40 -17.13 1.76
N TYR A 147 13.78 -15.93 2.19
CA TYR A 147 13.80 -15.60 3.61
C TYR A 147 12.37 -15.45 4.14
N PRO A 148 12.09 -15.95 5.34
CA PRO A 148 10.76 -15.81 5.93
C PRO A 148 10.46 -14.34 6.26
N PHE A 149 9.19 -13.96 6.11
CA PHE A 149 8.71 -12.66 6.52
C PHE A 149 8.40 -12.66 8.01
N GLU A 150 9.10 -11.87 8.77
CA GLU A 150 8.94 -11.79 10.22
C GLU A 150 8.04 -10.63 10.61
N ILE A 151 7.11 -10.90 11.53
CA ILE A 151 6.09 -9.95 11.96
C ILE A 151 5.68 -10.28 13.42
N PRO A 152 5.41 -9.29 14.27
CA PRO A 152 4.69 -9.55 15.51
C PRO A 152 3.36 -10.21 15.19
N THR A 153 3.01 -11.26 15.89
CA THR A 153 1.74 -11.96 15.70
C THR A 153 0.58 -10.96 15.84
N PRO A 154 -0.19 -10.72 14.76
CA PRO A 154 -1.29 -9.77 14.80
C PRO A 154 -2.45 -10.28 15.65
N THR A 155 -3.23 -9.38 16.21
CA THR A 155 -4.54 -9.70 16.75
C THR A 155 -5.56 -9.85 15.64
N VAL A 156 -6.56 -10.71 15.84
CA VAL A 156 -7.62 -10.97 14.84
C VAL A 156 -8.94 -10.36 15.28
N VAL A 157 -9.42 -9.40 14.49
CA VAL A 157 -10.73 -8.77 14.67
C VAL A 157 -11.74 -9.52 13.81
N GLY A 158 -12.71 -10.18 14.42
CA GLY A 158 -13.84 -10.80 13.73
C GLY A 158 -14.89 -9.74 13.38
N VAL A 159 -15.10 -9.48 12.08
CA VAL A 159 -16.14 -8.56 11.62
C VAL A 159 -17.33 -9.37 11.14
N HIS A 160 -18.36 -9.46 11.98
CA HIS A 160 -19.58 -10.20 11.69
C HIS A 160 -20.56 -9.33 10.91
N LEU A 161 -20.88 -9.74 9.67
CA LEU A 161 -21.82 -9.04 8.80
C LEU A 161 -23.18 -9.71 8.79
N ASP A 162 -24.22 -8.96 9.11
CA ASP A 162 -25.60 -9.39 9.01
C ASP A 162 -26.31 -8.71 7.84
N ASN A 163 -27.40 -9.32 7.36
CA ASN A 163 -28.29 -8.79 6.31
C ASN A 163 -27.58 -8.51 4.96
N ARG A 164 -28.03 -7.50 4.24
CA ARG A 164 -27.52 -7.06 2.93
C ARG A 164 -27.47 -5.55 2.86
N LEU A 165 -26.58 -5.01 2.02
CA LEU A 165 -26.54 -3.59 1.73
C LEU A 165 -27.86 -3.10 1.12
N PRO A 166 -28.39 -1.95 1.57
CA PRO A 166 -29.58 -1.36 0.99
C PRO A 166 -29.29 -0.78 -0.41
N PRO A 167 -30.35 -0.43 -1.17
CA PRO A 167 -30.19 0.24 -2.45
C PRO A 167 -29.26 1.47 -2.36
N TRP A 168 -28.41 1.68 -3.36
CA TRP A 168 -27.44 2.78 -3.45
C TRP A 168 -26.26 2.72 -2.48
N VAL A 169 -26.23 1.77 -1.56
CA VAL A 169 -25.10 1.54 -0.65
C VAL A 169 -24.18 0.47 -1.21
N ALA A 170 -22.89 0.70 -1.17
CA ALA A 170 -21.85 -0.20 -1.70
C ALA A 170 -20.85 -0.63 -0.62
N SER A 171 -20.02 -1.61 -0.94
CA SER A 171 -18.90 -2.02 -0.07
C SER A 171 -17.93 -0.88 0.27
N LYS A 172 -17.89 0.17 -0.56
CA LYS A 172 -17.18 1.41 -0.24
C LYS A 172 -17.74 2.09 1.01
N ASP A 173 -19.04 2.10 1.18
CA ASP A 173 -19.68 2.70 2.36
C ASP A 173 -19.41 1.84 3.60
N LEU A 174 -19.37 0.50 3.48
CA LEU A 174 -18.95 -0.40 4.56
C LEU A 174 -17.54 -0.12 5.03
N ILE A 175 -16.58 0.00 4.11
CA ILE A 175 -15.18 0.26 4.53
C ILE A 175 -15.01 1.70 5.04
N LEU A 176 -15.69 2.69 4.50
CA LEU A 176 -15.69 4.04 5.05
C LEU A 176 -16.27 4.07 6.47
N TRP A 177 -17.32 3.28 6.73
CA TRP A 177 -17.87 3.11 8.09
C TRP A 177 -16.80 2.54 9.05
N LEU A 178 -16.09 1.46 8.65
CA LEU A 178 -15.02 0.88 9.45
C LEU A 178 -13.86 1.87 9.69
N ILE A 179 -13.47 2.64 8.67
CA ILE A 179 -12.42 3.64 8.80
C ILE A 179 -12.83 4.76 9.78
N ARG A 180 -14.11 5.14 9.80
CA ARG A 180 -14.62 6.10 10.79
C ARG A 180 -14.54 5.55 12.21
N GLU A 181 -14.94 4.29 12.41
CA GLU A 181 -14.96 3.66 13.74
C GLU A 181 -13.56 3.41 14.29
N TYR A 182 -12.63 2.96 13.45
CA TYR A 182 -11.27 2.63 13.87
C TYR A 182 -10.27 3.78 13.71
N THR A 183 -10.62 4.82 12.97
CA THR A 183 -9.71 5.90 12.53
C THR A 183 -8.50 5.35 11.74
N VAL A 184 -7.57 6.21 11.33
CA VAL A 184 -6.37 5.83 10.57
C VAL A 184 -5.33 5.02 11.36
N LYS A 185 -5.53 4.79 12.67
CA LYS A 185 -4.57 4.10 13.58
C LYS A 185 -5.13 2.83 14.21
N GLY A 186 -6.44 2.69 14.28
CA GLY A 186 -7.08 1.63 15.07
C GLY A 186 -6.82 0.21 14.57
N GLY A 187 -6.36 0.06 13.33
CA GLY A 187 -6.02 -1.25 12.76
C GLY A 187 -4.57 -1.69 12.95
N LEU A 188 -3.73 -0.90 13.61
CA LEU A 188 -2.31 -1.24 13.78
C LEU A 188 -2.14 -2.59 14.51
N GLY A 189 -1.36 -3.50 13.90
CA GLY A 189 -1.13 -4.85 14.43
C GLY A 189 -2.35 -5.79 14.35
N ARG A 190 -3.39 -5.43 13.58
CA ARG A 190 -4.64 -6.19 13.47
C ARG A 190 -4.85 -6.76 12.09
N ILE A 191 -5.49 -7.93 12.03
CA ILE A 191 -6.05 -8.54 10.82
C ILE A 191 -7.58 -8.56 10.98
N PHE A 192 -8.30 -8.11 9.98
CA PHE A 192 -9.76 -8.07 9.97
C PHE A 192 -10.30 -9.28 9.20
N GLU A 193 -10.95 -10.19 9.90
CA GLU A 193 -11.54 -11.40 9.32
C GLU A 193 -13.05 -11.27 9.24
N PHE A 194 -13.58 -11.26 8.01
CA PHE A 194 -15.00 -11.05 7.77
C PHE A 194 -15.78 -12.36 7.83
N THR A 195 -16.89 -12.35 8.56
CA THR A 195 -17.74 -13.51 8.84
C THR A 195 -19.23 -13.14 8.79
N GLY A 196 -20.09 -14.09 9.07
CA GLY A 196 -21.53 -13.89 9.16
C GLY A 196 -22.28 -14.05 7.83
N PRO A 197 -23.63 -14.11 7.89
CA PRO A 197 -24.46 -14.40 6.73
C PRO A 197 -24.43 -13.30 5.66
N GLY A 198 -24.15 -12.06 6.04
CA GLY A 198 -24.04 -10.91 5.13
C GLY A 198 -22.91 -11.05 4.11
N VAL A 199 -21.83 -11.80 4.46
CA VAL A 199 -20.69 -12.04 3.56
C VAL A 199 -21.12 -12.69 2.25
N ALA A 200 -22.08 -13.60 2.26
CA ALA A 200 -22.59 -14.27 1.06
C ALA A 200 -23.26 -13.31 0.06
N SER A 201 -23.65 -12.12 0.50
CA SER A 201 -24.22 -11.09 -0.37
C SER A 201 -23.18 -10.25 -1.13
N LEU A 202 -21.89 -10.33 -0.74
CA LEU A 202 -20.80 -9.56 -1.31
C LEU A 202 -19.99 -10.42 -2.30
N PRO A 203 -20.00 -10.11 -3.61
CA PRO A 203 -19.11 -10.76 -4.57
C PRO A 203 -17.63 -10.39 -4.28
N VAL A 204 -16.70 -11.18 -4.78
CA VAL A 204 -15.24 -10.98 -4.57
C VAL A 204 -14.78 -9.57 -4.95
N THR A 205 -15.33 -9.00 -6.00
CA THR A 205 -15.03 -7.64 -6.46
C THR A 205 -15.38 -6.56 -5.43
N GLN A 206 -16.49 -6.72 -4.70
CA GLN A 206 -16.85 -5.83 -3.60
C GLN A 206 -16.04 -6.11 -2.33
N ARG A 207 -15.72 -7.39 -2.03
CA ARG A 207 -14.79 -7.74 -0.95
C ARG A 207 -13.41 -7.14 -1.20
N ALA A 208 -12.97 -7.07 -2.46
CA ALA A 208 -11.70 -6.46 -2.86
C ALA A 208 -11.63 -4.97 -2.50
N THR A 209 -12.74 -4.23 -2.61
CA THR A 209 -12.82 -2.84 -2.16
C THR A 209 -12.59 -2.71 -0.66
N VAL A 210 -13.19 -3.58 0.15
CA VAL A 210 -13.01 -3.59 1.61
C VAL A 210 -11.57 -3.94 1.96
N CYS A 211 -11.04 -5.03 1.40
CA CYS A 211 -9.67 -5.47 1.65
C CYS A 211 -8.63 -4.43 1.21
N ASN A 212 -8.84 -3.76 0.06
CA ASN A 212 -7.96 -2.70 -0.42
C ASN A 212 -7.83 -1.58 0.61
N MET A 213 -8.94 -1.08 1.10
CA MET A 213 -8.97 0.09 1.97
C MET A 213 -8.76 -0.21 3.45
N ILE A 214 -8.60 -1.47 3.85
CA ILE A 214 -8.25 -1.82 5.23
C ILE A 214 -6.92 -1.19 5.66
N THR A 215 -6.05 -0.93 4.71
CA THR A 215 -4.77 -0.23 4.92
C THR A 215 -4.98 1.20 5.42
N GLU A 216 -6.09 1.84 5.06
CA GLU A 216 -6.36 3.24 5.41
C GLU A 216 -6.75 3.42 6.88
N LEU A 217 -7.16 2.36 7.56
CA LEU A 217 -7.32 2.36 9.03
C LEU A 217 -6.10 1.78 9.77
N GLY A 218 -4.99 1.54 9.05
CA GLY A 218 -3.75 0.99 9.60
C GLY A 218 -3.71 -0.53 9.72
N GLY A 219 -4.70 -1.25 9.19
CA GLY A 219 -4.79 -2.71 9.24
C GLY A 219 -3.60 -3.41 8.57
N THR A 220 -3.19 -4.53 9.15
CA THR A 220 -2.14 -5.38 8.56
C THR A 220 -2.65 -6.00 7.26
N THR A 221 -3.85 -6.57 7.30
CA THR A 221 -4.59 -7.09 6.15
C THR A 221 -6.05 -7.32 6.52
N ALA A 222 -6.84 -7.72 5.55
CA ALA A 222 -8.21 -8.22 5.73
C ALA A 222 -8.39 -9.51 4.94
N ILE A 223 -9.29 -10.37 5.39
CA ILE A 223 -9.57 -11.65 4.74
C ILE A 223 -11.07 -11.95 4.75
N PHE A 224 -11.57 -12.41 3.62
CA PHE A 224 -12.91 -12.98 3.46
C PHE A 224 -12.84 -14.49 3.27
N PRO A 225 -13.92 -15.23 3.61
CA PRO A 225 -13.95 -16.68 3.38
C PRO A 225 -13.89 -17.01 1.89
N SER A 226 -13.29 -18.16 1.58
CA SER A 226 -13.38 -18.76 0.27
C SER A 226 -14.64 -19.62 0.21
N ASP A 227 -15.73 -19.01 -0.19
CA ASP A 227 -17.08 -19.57 -0.30
C ASP A 227 -17.51 -19.72 -1.78
N GLU A 228 -18.79 -19.91 -2.04
CA GLU A 228 -19.32 -20.01 -3.41
C GLU A 228 -19.14 -18.71 -4.22
N GLN A 229 -19.07 -17.52 -3.60
CA GLN A 229 -18.73 -16.28 -4.31
C GLN A 229 -17.28 -16.33 -4.83
N THR A 230 -16.35 -16.82 -4.01
CA THR A 230 -14.95 -17.00 -4.43
C THR A 230 -14.85 -18.06 -5.53
N ARG A 231 -15.58 -19.18 -5.39
CA ARG A 231 -15.63 -20.22 -6.42
C ARG A 231 -16.18 -19.68 -7.75
N ARG A 232 -17.30 -18.92 -7.69
CA ARG A 232 -17.89 -18.26 -8.87
C ARG A 232 -16.89 -17.31 -9.53
N PHE A 233 -16.21 -16.48 -8.75
CA PHE A 233 -15.20 -15.56 -9.26
C PHE A 233 -14.07 -16.32 -9.96
N LEU A 234 -13.45 -17.32 -9.31
CA LEU A 234 -12.37 -18.11 -9.89
C LEU A 234 -12.81 -18.87 -11.17
N ARG A 235 -14.04 -19.39 -11.20
CA ARG A 235 -14.62 -20.01 -12.40
C ARG A 235 -14.67 -19.03 -13.56
N ARG A 236 -15.17 -17.81 -13.32
CA ARG A 236 -15.23 -16.74 -14.35
C ARG A 236 -13.85 -16.30 -14.79
N GLN A 237 -12.85 -16.39 -13.91
CA GLN A 237 -11.45 -16.15 -14.22
C GLN A 237 -10.74 -17.37 -14.84
N ARG A 238 -11.46 -18.45 -15.15
CA ARG A 238 -10.93 -19.73 -15.67
C ARG A 238 -9.89 -20.37 -14.75
N ARG A 239 -10.09 -20.28 -13.44
CA ARG A 239 -9.20 -20.73 -12.37
C ARG A 239 -9.94 -21.50 -11.27
N GLU A 240 -11.09 -22.12 -11.58
CA GLU A 240 -11.90 -22.87 -10.59
C GLU A 240 -11.12 -24.03 -9.96
N ASP A 241 -10.15 -24.59 -10.67
CA ASP A 241 -9.23 -25.63 -10.20
C ASP A 241 -8.36 -25.21 -9.01
N GLN A 242 -8.20 -23.91 -8.79
CA GLN A 242 -7.47 -23.34 -7.65
C GLN A 242 -8.38 -23.04 -6.44
N TRP A 243 -9.68 -23.27 -6.57
CA TRP A 243 -10.60 -23.04 -5.48
C TRP A 243 -10.46 -24.10 -4.38
N VAL A 244 -10.36 -23.63 -3.15
CA VAL A 244 -10.42 -24.41 -1.93
C VAL A 244 -11.41 -23.72 -0.99
N GLU A 245 -12.33 -24.46 -0.40
CA GLU A 245 -13.22 -23.93 0.62
C GLU A 245 -12.41 -23.55 1.88
N LEU A 246 -12.58 -22.33 2.36
CA LEU A 246 -11.92 -21.83 3.54
C LEU A 246 -12.88 -20.91 4.32
N GLY A 247 -13.15 -21.29 5.56
CA GLY A 247 -13.96 -20.52 6.49
C GLY A 247 -13.47 -20.68 7.92
N PRO A 248 -13.96 -19.88 8.87
CA PRO A 248 -13.69 -20.10 10.28
C PRO A 248 -14.37 -21.39 10.77
N ASP A 249 -13.82 -22.02 11.80
CA ASP A 249 -14.48 -23.10 12.49
C ASP A 249 -15.73 -22.59 13.26
N PRO A 250 -16.73 -23.43 13.53
CA PRO A 250 -17.91 -23.00 14.29
C PRO A 250 -17.61 -22.48 15.70
N ASP A 251 -16.48 -22.88 16.30
CA ASP A 251 -15.97 -22.46 17.59
C ASP A 251 -14.76 -21.52 17.50
N ALA A 252 -14.58 -20.87 16.35
CA ALA A 252 -13.53 -19.88 16.15
C ALA A 252 -13.62 -18.78 17.21
N SER A 253 -12.46 -18.35 17.72
CA SER A 253 -12.38 -17.27 18.70
C SER A 253 -11.53 -16.12 18.17
N TYR A 254 -12.06 -14.93 18.29
CA TYR A 254 -11.43 -13.67 17.89
C TYR A 254 -10.90 -12.92 19.11
N ASP A 255 -9.89 -12.09 18.91
CA ASP A 255 -9.36 -11.23 19.97
C ASP A 255 -10.27 -10.03 20.21
N GLU A 256 -11.02 -9.61 19.19
CA GLU A 256 -12.03 -8.56 19.20
C GLU A 256 -13.13 -8.93 18.21
N GLU A 257 -14.38 -8.56 18.49
CA GLU A 257 -15.51 -8.80 17.59
C GLU A 257 -16.26 -7.49 17.33
N VAL A 258 -16.64 -7.29 16.08
CA VAL A 258 -17.44 -6.16 15.61
C VAL A 258 -18.63 -6.70 14.82
N HIS A 259 -19.83 -6.26 15.17
CA HIS A 259 -21.06 -6.62 14.48
C HIS A 259 -21.55 -5.45 13.61
N VAL A 260 -21.78 -5.72 12.34
CA VAL A 260 -22.26 -4.73 11.38
C VAL A 260 -23.54 -5.25 10.73
N ASP A 261 -24.63 -4.60 11.00
CA ASP A 261 -25.87 -4.80 10.24
C ASP A 261 -25.80 -4.00 8.94
N LEU A 262 -25.51 -4.69 7.84
CA LEU A 262 -25.40 -4.07 6.52
C LEU A 262 -26.64 -3.27 6.12
N ALA A 263 -27.84 -3.67 6.60
CA ALA A 263 -29.09 -2.99 6.27
C ALA A 263 -29.23 -1.59 6.91
N THR A 264 -28.39 -1.27 7.88
CA THR A 264 -28.39 0.05 8.55
C THR A 264 -27.40 1.05 7.93
N LEU A 265 -26.55 0.59 7.01
CA LEU A 265 -25.59 1.46 6.36
C LEU A 265 -26.27 2.41 5.37
N GLU A 266 -25.69 3.57 5.23
CA GLU A 266 -26.14 4.62 4.31
C GLU A 266 -24.97 5.12 3.45
N PRO A 267 -25.22 5.88 2.36
CA PRO A 267 -24.16 6.47 1.57
C PRO A 267 -23.28 7.39 2.40
N LEU A 268 -21.97 7.11 2.38
CA LEU A 268 -20.95 7.81 3.15
C LEU A 268 -19.94 8.53 2.24
N ILE A 269 -19.31 9.57 2.78
CA ILE A 269 -18.25 10.32 2.08
C ILE A 269 -17.16 10.71 3.06
N ALA A 270 -15.89 10.48 2.70
CA ALA A 270 -14.76 11.00 3.44
C ALA A 270 -14.42 12.42 2.95
N ARG A 271 -14.40 13.38 3.87
CA ARG A 271 -14.02 14.77 3.62
C ARG A 271 -12.48 14.92 3.52
N PRO A 272 -11.96 15.97 2.87
CA PRO A 272 -10.53 16.31 2.96
C PRO A 272 -10.10 16.51 4.44
N HIS A 273 -8.90 16.18 4.87
CA HIS A 273 -7.73 15.66 4.14
C HIS A 273 -7.30 14.31 4.73
N GLN A 274 -8.27 13.57 5.30
CA GLN A 274 -8.04 12.27 5.92
C GLN A 274 -9.14 11.28 5.54
N PRO A 275 -8.84 10.00 5.29
CA PRO A 275 -9.84 9.01 4.90
C PRO A 275 -10.82 8.66 6.05
N ASP A 276 -10.50 8.95 7.31
CA ASP A 276 -11.37 8.74 8.47
C ASP A 276 -12.29 9.94 8.80
N ASN A 277 -12.16 11.05 8.07
CA ASN A 277 -13.08 12.18 8.19
C ASN A 277 -14.41 11.88 7.45
N VAL A 278 -15.06 10.79 7.85
CA VAL A 278 -16.23 10.23 7.19
C VAL A 278 -17.53 10.75 7.80
N VAL A 279 -18.45 11.13 6.92
CA VAL A 279 -19.80 11.60 7.28
C VAL A 279 -20.85 11.00 6.33
N PRO A 280 -22.14 10.98 6.69
CA PRO A 280 -23.22 10.78 5.72
C PRO A 280 -23.12 11.78 4.56
N VAL A 281 -23.41 11.33 3.33
CA VAL A 281 -23.34 12.20 2.14
C VAL A 281 -24.19 13.45 2.29
N GLU A 282 -25.33 13.36 2.96
CA GLU A 282 -26.25 14.48 3.22
C GLU A 282 -25.58 15.65 3.95
N GLU A 283 -24.62 15.38 4.84
CA GLU A 283 -23.89 16.43 5.58
C GLU A 283 -22.91 17.24 4.70
N ALA A 284 -22.50 16.68 3.57
CA ALA A 284 -21.62 17.35 2.60
C ALA A 284 -22.39 17.84 1.37
N ALA A 285 -23.69 17.54 1.28
CA ALA A 285 -24.53 17.84 0.13
C ALA A 285 -24.52 19.32 -0.25
N GLY A 286 -24.59 19.60 -1.56
CA GLY A 286 -24.58 20.96 -2.10
C GLY A 286 -23.16 21.58 -2.23
N THR A 287 -22.11 20.95 -1.74
CA THR A 287 -20.72 21.42 -1.98
C THR A 287 -20.42 21.37 -3.47
N PRO A 288 -20.06 22.50 -4.12
CA PRO A 288 -19.76 22.53 -5.56
C PRO A 288 -18.55 21.67 -5.90
N VAL A 289 -18.66 20.84 -6.95
CA VAL A 289 -17.61 19.90 -7.36
C VAL A 289 -17.14 20.23 -8.76
N PHE A 290 -15.83 20.40 -8.92
CA PHE A 290 -15.21 20.62 -10.22
C PHE A 290 -14.85 19.31 -10.92
N GLN A 291 -14.51 18.24 -10.18
CA GLN A 291 -13.97 17.02 -10.74
C GLN A 291 -14.58 15.78 -10.12
N VAL A 292 -14.92 14.78 -10.95
CA VAL A 292 -15.27 13.43 -10.52
C VAL A 292 -14.34 12.40 -11.16
N CYS A 293 -13.86 11.40 -10.38
CA CYS A 293 -12.96 10.39 -10.90
C CYS A 293 -13.42 8.99 -10.46
N PHE A 294 -13.48 8.07 -11.42
CA PHE A 294 -13.91 6.70 -11.23
C PHE A 294 -12.77 5.71 -11.47
N GLY A 295 -12.68 4.64 -10.67
CA GLY A 295 -11.75 3.54 -10.86
C GLY A 295 -10.36 3.78 -10.27
N SER A 296 -9.32 3.46 -11.02
CA SER A 296 -7.93 3.45 -10.58
C SER A 296 -7.69 2.41 -9.47
N SER A 297 -6.97 2.73 -8.40
CA SER A 297 -6.47 1.78 -7.38
C SER A 297 -7.55 1.01 -6.62
N VAL A 298 -8.79 1.47 -6.58
CA VAL A 298 -9.95 0.81 -5.96
C VAL A 298 -11.24 1.22 -6.66
N ASN A 299 -12.30 0.43 -6.53
CA ASN A 299 -13.56 0.61 -7.25
C ASN A 299 -13.37 0.77 -8.77
N SER A 300 -12.68 -0.19 -9.35
CA SER A 300 -12.32 -0.23 -10.78
C SER A 300 -12.75 -1.53 -11.47
N TRP A 301 -13.60 -2.32 -10.81
CA TRP A 301 -14.22 -3.52 -11.35
C TRP A 301 -15.35 -3.16 -12.33
N TYR A 302 -15.88 -4.17 -13.01
CA TYR A 302 -16.94 -3.98 -14.00
C TYR A 302 -18.15 -3.23 -13.41
N GLU A 303 -18.70 -3.70 -12.29
CA GLU A 303 -19.85 -3.08 -11.64
C GLU A 303 -19.58 -1.65 -11.17
N ASP A 304 -18.36 -1.36 -10.71
CA ASP A 304 -17.96 -0.03 -10.26
C ASP A 304 -18.02 1.01 -11.40
N LEU A 305 -17.88 0.56 -12.65
CA LEU A 305 -17.94 1.39 -13.85
C LEU A 305 -19.30 1.31 -14.54
N ALA A 306 -19.98 0.18 -14.44
CA ALA A 306 -21.32 -0.01 -15.03
C ALA A 306 -22.41 0.80 -14.29
N ILE A 307 -22.32 0.92 -12.95
CA ILE A 307 -23.23 1.76 -12.15
C ILE A 307 -23.17 3.22 -12.60
N PRO A 308 -22.01 3.90 -12.64
CA PRO A 308 -21.90 5.26 -13.18
C PRO A 308 -22.42 5.38 -14.62
N ALA A 309 -22.08 4.43 -15.49
CA ALA A 309 -22.55 4.41 -16.87
C ALA A 309 -24.09 4.39 -16.95
N ALA A 310 -24.73 3.50 -16.21
CA ALA A 310 -26.18 3.38 -16.19
C ALA A 310 -26.86 4.62 -15.59
N VAL A 311 -26.30 5.21 -14.52
CA VAL A 311 -26.78 6.46 -13.90
C VAL A 311 -26.65 7.63 -14.88
N MET A 312 -25.58 7.69 -15.68
CA MET A 312 -25.28 8.79 -16.59
C MET A 312 -25.87 8.59 -17.98
N ARG A 313 -26.42 7.44 -18.32
CA ARG A 313 -26.97 7.13 -19.65
C ARG A 313 -27.96 8.19 -20.11
N GLY A 314 -27.69 8.79 -21.28
CA GLY A 314 -28.49 9.86 -21.87
C GLY A 314 -28.41 11.21 -21.14
N ARG A 315 -27.47 11.37 -20.23
CA ARG A 315 -27.18 12.61 -19.48
C ARG A 315 -25.72 13.02 -19.72
N HIS A 316 -25.38 14.26 -19.41
CA HIS A 316 -24.02 14.78 -19.56
C HIS A 316 -23.59 15.48 -18.27
N LEU A 317 -22.28 15.46 -18.03
CA LEU A 317 -21.68 16.29 -16.99
C LEU A 317 -21.96 17.77 -17.26
N PRO A 318 -22.24 18.60 -16.23
CA PRO A 318 -22.32 20.05 -16.38
C PRO A 318 -21.03 20.63 -16.97
N PRO A 319 -21.10 21.76 -17.71
CA PRO A 319 -19.92 22.35 -18.34
C PRO A 319 -18.76 22.71 -17.41
N VAL A 320 -19.03 22.87 -16.11
CA VAL A 320 -18.05 23.22 -15.09
C VAL A 320 -17.43 21.98 -14.42
N THR A 321 -17.96 20.78 -14.67
CA THR A 321 -17.49 19.54 -14.05
C THR A 321 -16.73 18.71 -15.08
N VAL A 322 -15.52 18.29 -14.73
CA VAL A 322 -14.73 17.34 -15.54
C VAL A 322 -14.78 15.96 -14.90
N GLY A 323 -14.80 14.93 -15.72
CA GLY A 323 -14.85 13.56 -15.24
C GLY A 323 -13.79 12.67 -15.91
N THR A 324 -13.31 11.66 -15.16
CA THR A 324 -12.42 10.63 -15.69
C THR A 324 -12.81 9.25 -15.21
N VAL A 325 -12.48 8.26 -16.02
CA VAL A 325 -12.59 6.84 -15.66
C VAL A 325 -11.29 6.11 -15.98
N SER A 326 -10.78 5.34 -15.02
CA SER A 326 -9.60 4.48 -15.16
C SER A 326 -9.99 3.05 -14.80
N PRO A 327 -10.18 2.15 -15.77
CA PRO A 327 -10.48 0.74 -15.51
C PRO A 327 -9.36 0.05 -14.72
N GLY A 328 -9.68 -0.96 -13.93
CA GLY A 328 -8.70 -1.65 -13.09
C GLY A 328 -7.72 -2.53 -13.88
N SER A 329 -8.18 -3.08 -15.00
CA SER A 329 -7.37 -3.93 -15.85
C SER A 329 -7.79 -3.83 -17.32
N ARG A 330 -6.94 -4.34 -18.20
CA ARG A 330 -7.27 -4.50 -19.62
C ARG A 330 -8.46 -5.45 -19.80
N GLN A 331 -8.57 -6.47 -18.97
CA GLN A 331 -9.74 -7.36 -18.95
C GLN A 331 -11.03 -6.55 -18.71
N ILE A 332 -11.03 -5.67 -17.72
CA ILE A 332 -12.17 -4.79 -17.40
C ILE A 332 -12.40 -3.81 -18.56
N LEU A 333 -11.35 -3.16 -19.07
CA LEU A 333 -11.48 -2.25 -20.21
C LEU A 333 -12.12 -2.94 -21.43
N THR A 334 -11.69 -4.16 -21.74
CA THR A 334 -12.28 -4.93 -22.85
C THR A 334 -13.74 -5.29 -22.55
N THR A 335 -14.06 -5.69 -21.32
CA THR A 335 -15.42 -6.06 -20.93
C THR A 335 -16.37 -4.87 -20.99
N ILE A 336 -15.97 -3.69 -20.48
CA ILE A 336 -16.81 -2.47 -20.58
C ILE A 336 -16.95 -1.96 -22.01
N THR A 337 -15.95 -2.22 -22.85
CA THR A 337 -16.03 -1.89 -24.29
C THR A 337 -17.06 -2.76 -24.99
N THR A 338 -17.03 -4.07 -24.76
CA THR A 338 -17.93 -5.03 -25.42
C THR A 338 -19.37 -4.98 -24.90
N SER A 339 -19.57 -4.55 -23.66
CA SER A 339 -20.90 -4.38 -23.04
C SER A 339 -21.57 -3.04 -23.31
N GLY A 340 -20.87 -2.08 -23.95
CA GLY A 340 -21.39 -0.73 -24.20
C GLY A 340 -21.25 0.24 -23.01
N VAL A 341 -20.79 -0.21 -21.86
CA VAL A 341 -20.56 0.63 -20.67
C VAL A 341 -19.59 1.77 -20.98
N LEU A 342 -18.54 1.50 -21.75
CA LEU A 342 -17.56 2.51 -22.15
C LEU A 342 -18.21 3.62 -23.00
N GLU A 343 -19.10 3.27 -23.94
CA GLU A 343 -19.82 4.24 -24.77
C GLU A 343 -20.69 5.18 -23.91
N ASP A 344 -21.41 4.64 -22.94
CA ASP A 344 -22.24 5.45 -22.05
C ASP A 344 -21.41 6.45 -21.23
N LEU A 345 -20.24 6.02 -20.72
CA LEU A 345 -19.31 6.89 -19.98
C LEU A 345 -18.72 7.99 -20.85
N GLU A 346 -18.29 7.67 -22.08
CA GLU A 346 -17.80 8.67 -23.05
C GLU A 346 -18.88 9.67 -23.44
N ARG A 347 -20.08 9.20 -23.73
CA ARG A 347 -21.24 10.05 -24.05
C ARG A 347 -21.63 10.97 -22.89
N ALA A 348 -21.41 10.56 -21.65
CA ALA A 348 -21.61 11.42 -20.49
C ALA A 348 -20.56 12.53 -20.35
N GLY A 349 -19.46 12.49 -21.13
CA GLY A 349 -18.38 13.47 -21.13
C GLY A 349 -17.19 13.09 -20.26
N LEU A 350 -17.05 11.81 -19.90
CA LEU A 350 -15.89 11.32 -19.14
C LEU A 350 -14.69 11.06 -20.06
N ARG A 351 -13.50 11.45 -19.60
CA ARG A 351 -12.24 11.07 -20.25
C ARG A 351 -11.87 9.66 -19.83
N ILE A 352 -11.54 8.83 -20.79
CA ILE A 352 -11.05 7.47 -20.54
C ILE A 352 -9.54 7.54 -20.33
N LEU A 353 -9.10 7.05 -19.18
CA LEU A 353 -7.70 6.91 -18.84
C LEU A 353 -7.28 5.44 -19.00
N GLU A 354 -5.99 5.20 -19.09
CA GLU A 354 -5.43 3.86 -19.12
C GLU A 354 -5.67 3.12 -17.81
N PRO A 355 -5.69 1.76 -17.83
CA PRO A 355 -5.73 0.94 -16.61
C PRO A 355 -4.46 1.11 -15.77
N ALA A 356 -4.41 2.15 -14.93
CA ALA A 356 -3.23 2.56 -14.19
C ALA A 356 -3.53 3.06 -12.78
N CYS A 357 -2.57 2.91 -11.88
CA CYS A 357 -2.62 3.46 -10.52
C CYS A 357 -2.21 4.95 -10.46
N GLY A 358 -1.48 5.46 -11.46
CA GLY A 358 -1.00 6.84 -11.52
C GLY A 358 -2.05 7.94 -11.27
N PRO A 359 -3.29 7.84 -11.78
CA PRO A 359 -4.33 8.83 -11.51
C PRO A 359 -4.63 9.06 -10.02
N CYS A 360 -4.43 8.06 -9.16
CA CYS A 360 -4.62 8.18 -7.71
C CYS A 360 -3.68 9.22 -7.08
N VAL A 361 -2.48 9.37 -7.61
CA VAL A 361 -1.47 10.35 -7.17
C VAL A 361 -1.42 11.61 -8.06
N GLY A 362 -2.43 11.80 -8.91
CA GLY A 362 -2.55 12.97 -9.76
C GLY A 362 -1.83 12.89 -11.11
N ILE A 363 -1.24 11.75 -11.46
CA ILE A 363 -0.60 11.56 -12.77
C ILE A 363 -1.68 11.49 -13.86
N GLY A 364 -1.62 12.42 -14.82
CA GLY A 364 -2.61 12.55 -15.89
C GLY A 364 -3.96 13.14 -15.46
N GLN A 365 -4.22 13.29 -14.16
CA GLN A 365 -5.49 13.78 -13.62
C GLN A 365 -5.34 14.41 -12.23
N ALA A 366 -4.87 15.64 -12.17
CA ALA A 366 -4.86 16.44 -10.94
C ALA A 366 -6.14 17.30 -10.83
N PRO A 367 -6.64 17.61 -9.63
CA PRO A 367 -7.68 18.63 -9.44
C PRO A 367 -7.06 20.03 -9.54
N PRO A 368 -7.85 21.05 -9.91
CA PRO A 368 -7.40 22.43 -9.78
C PRO A 368 -7.22 22.82 -8.30
N THR A 369 -6.31 23.76 -8.07
CA THR A 369 -6.01 24.29 -6.72
C THR A 369 -7.27 24.79 -6.04
N GLY A 370 -7.53 24.33 -4.82
CA GLY A 370 -8.66 24.74 -3.97
C GLY A 370 -10.04 24.29 -4.47
N LYS A 371 -10.13 23.41 -5.47
CA LYS A 371 -11.42 22.92 -5.99
C LYS A 371 -11.71 21.50 -5.53
N ALA A 372 -12.98 21.24 -5.19
CA ALA A 372 -13.41 19.92 -4.77
C ALA A 372 -13.37 18.90 -5.93
N SER A 373 -12.83 17.72 -5.61
CA SER A 373 -12.79 16.52 -6.44
C SER A 373 -13.39 15.35 -5.67
N VAL A 374 -14.44 14.71 -6.18
CA VAL A 374 -15.02 13.51 -5.59
C VAL A 374 -14.52 12.30 -6.36
N ARG A 375 -13.96 11.32 -5.66
CA ARG A 375 -13.28 10.18 -6.26
C ARG A 375 -13.68 8.86 -5.62
N THR A 376 -13.71 7.82 -6.42
CA THR A 376 -13.88 6.46 -5.89
C THR A 376 -12.57 5.87 -5.34
N PHE A 377 -11.46 6.60 -5.40
CA PHE A 377 -10.12 6.19 -4.98
C PHE A 377 -10.05 5.91 -3.47
N ASN A 378 -8.87 5.52 -2.99
CA ASN A 378 -8.67 5.05 -1.62
C ASN A 378 -8.08 6.10 -0.67
N ARG A 379 -7.44 7.17 -1.16
CA ARG A 379 -6.72 8.16 -0.35
C ARG A 379 -7.04 9.60 -0.72
N ASN A 380 -7.13 10.44 0.31
CA ASN A 380 -7.38 11.88 0.17
C ASN A 380 -6.49 12.74 1.07
N PHE A 381 -5.29 12.25 1.41
CA PHE A 381 -4.32 13.02 2.19
C PHE A 381 -3.97 14.34 1.49
N LYS A 382 -3.73 15.38 2.27
CA LYS A 382 -3.40 16.71 1.76
C LYS A 382 -2.21 16.67 0.78
N GLY A 383 -2.39 17.27 -0.37
CA GLY A 383 -1.37 17.37 -1.41
C GLY A 383 -1.08 16.07 -2.17
N ARG A 384 -1.87 14.99 -1.96
CA ARG A 384 -1.65 13.71 -2.63
C ARG A 384 -1.96 13.75 -4.13
N SER A 385 -2.92 14.56 -4.54
CA SER A 385 -3.50 14.48 -5.89
C SER A 385 -2.86 15.43 -6.90
N GLY A 386 -1.61 15.86 -6.67
CA GLY A 386 -0.84 16.68 -7.62
C GLY A 386 -0.89 18.19 -7.37
N THR A 387 -1.61 18.66 -6.35
CA THR A 387 -1.56 20.04 -5.86
C THR A 387 -1.60 20.08 -4.35
N VAL A 388 -0.90 21.04 -3.73
CA VAL A 388 -0.80 21.17 -2.27
C VAL A 388 -2.15 21.49 -1.63
N ASP A 389 -2.99 22.25 -2.33
CA ASP A 389 -4.33 22.66 -1.89
C ASP A 389 -5.41 21.86 -2.65
N ASP A 390 -5.32 20.54 -2.56
CA ASP A 390 -6.34 19.64 -3.08
C ASP A 390 -7.49 19.48 -2.08
N GLN A 391 -8.73 19.47 -2.60
CA GLN A 391 -9.94 19.25 -1.81
C GLN A 391 -10.58 17.94 -2.27
N VAL A 392 -9.97 16.81 -1.87
CA VAL A 392 -10.37 15.47 -2.33
C VAL A 392 -11.33 14.82 -1.34
N TYR A 393 -12.46 14.37 -1.85
CA TYR A 393 -13.46 13.56 -1.17
C TYR A 393 -13.42 12.12 -1.70
N LEU A 394 -13.70 11.15 -0.83
CA LEU A 394 -13.80 9.73 -1.23
C LEU A 394 -15.24 9.26 -1.06
N ALA A 395 -15.79 8.67 -2.11
CA ALA A 395 -17.17 8.18 -2.12
C ALA A 395 -17.34 6.92 -2.97
N SER A 396 -18.51 6.28 -2.87
CA SER A 396 -18.88 5.14 -3.71
C SER A 396 -19.07 5.56 -5.17
N PRO A 397 -19.02 4.63 -6.14
CA PRO A 397 -19.31 4.91 -7.55
C PRO A 397 -20.66 5.59 -7.77
N ALA A 398 -21.69 5.16 -7.04
CA ALA A 398 -23.04 5.72 -7.15
C ALA A 398 -23.09 7.19 -6.67
N THR A 399 -22.52 7.48 -5.50
CA THR A 399 -22.42 8.84 -4.95
C THR A 399 -21.61 9.75 -5.87
N THR A 400 -20.49 9.23 -6.41
CA THR A 400 -19.63 9.99 -7.35
C THR A 400 -20.38 10.30 -8.65
N ALA A 401 -21.21 9.35 -9.16
CA ALA A 401 -22.01 9.56 -10.37
C ALA A 401 -23.13 10.60 -10.16
N ALA A 402 -23.87 10.51 -9.07
CA ALA A 402 -24.90 11.48 -8.70
C ALA A 402 -24.29 12.89 -8.58
N THR A 403 -23.14 12.98 -7.89
CA THR A 403 -22.38 14.22 -7.73
C THR A 403 -21.89 14.79 -9.06
N GLY A 404 -21.38 13.94 -9.95
CA GLY A 404 -20.93 14.35 -11.29
C GLY A 404 -22.06 14.99 -12.11
N LEU A 405 -23.23 14.38 -12.12
CA LEU A 405 -24.41 14.89 -12.83
C LEU A 405 -24.95 16.21 -12.26
N ALA A 406 -24.91 16.35 -10.94
CA ALA A 406 -25.40 17.56 -10.26
C ALA A 406 -24.39 18.71 -10.27
N GLY A 407 -23.08 18.44 -10.44
CA GLY A 407 -22.02 19.43 -10.25
C GLY A 407 -21.81 19.84 -8.79
N ALA A 408 -22.41 19.11 -7.86
CA ALA A 408 -22.29 19.30 -6.41
C ALA A 408 -22.47 17.96 -5.70
N ILE A 409 -21.91 17.80 -4.50
CA ILE A 409 -22.05 16.58 -3.71
C ILE A 409 -23.54 16.28 -3.53
N THR A 410 -23.93 15.07 -3.94
CA THR A 410 -25.34 14.67 -4.04
C THR A 410 -25.51 13.24 -3.55
N ASP A 411 -26.51 13.02 -2.72
CA ASP A 411 -26.92 11.69 -2.27
C ASP A 411 -27.52 10.89 -3.43
N PRO A 412 -27.01 9.71 -3.76
CA PRO A 412 -27.51 8.91 -4.87
C PRO A 412 -28.95 8.45 -4.69
N ARG A 413 -29.47 8.38 -3.44
CA ARG A 413 -30.87 8.05 -3.15
C ARG A 413 -31.86 9.02 -3.78
N SER A 414 -31.42 10.26 -4.07
CA SER A 414 -32.23 11.26 -4.78
C SER A 414 -32.50 10.91 -6.25
N LEU A 415 -31.80 9.93 -6.82
CA LEU A 415 -31.97 9.48 -8.20
C LEU A 415 -33.14 8.49 -8.38
N GLY A 416 -33.80 8.06 -7.30
CA GLY A 416 -34.85 7.06 -7.31
C GLY A 416 -34.32 5.63 -7.14
N GLU A 417 -34.92 4.67 -7.84
CA GLU A 417 -34.45 3.27 -7.77
C GLU A 417 -33.10 3.08 -8.48
N PRO A 418 -32.19 2.25 -7.93
CA PRO A 418 -30.92 1.97 -8.60
C PRO A 418 -31.16 1.26 -9.94
N PRO A 419 -30.31 1.55 -10.94
CA PRO A 419 -30.39 0.86 -12.21
C PRO A 419 -30.01 -0.61 -12.10
N GLU A 420 -30.64 -1.47 -12.89
CA GLU A 420 -30.16 -2.84 -13.08
C GLU A 420 -28.88 -2.84 -13.88
N ILE A 421 -27.90 -3.63 -13.43
CA ILE A 421 -26.58 -3.76 -14.06
C ILE A 421 -26.42 -5.18 -14.57
N ASP A 422 -26.06 -5.29 -15.85
CA ASP A 422 -25.66 -6.56 -16.45
C ASP A 422 -24.41 -7.12 -15.74
N ASP A 423 -24.26 -8.44 -15.75
CA ASP A 423 -23.09 -9.13 -15.19
C ASP A 423 -22.45 -10.03 -16.27
N PRO A 424 -21.83 -9.43 -17.31
CA PRO A 424 -21.22 -10.16 -18.40
C PRO A 424 -20.03 -10.97 -17.94
N ASP A 425 -19.74 -12.09 -18.62
CA ASP A 425 -18.50 -12.81 -18.40
C ASP A 425 -17.28 -11.96 -18.77
N PRO A 426 -16.21 -11.98 -17.98
CA PRO A 426 -15.01 -11.22 -18.27
C PRO A 426 -14.30 -11.76 -19.52
N VAL A 427 -13.70 -10.88 -20.30
CA VAL A 427 -12.86 -11.24 -21.45
C VAL A 427 -11.45 -11.59 -20.95
N VAL A 428 -11.27 -12.85 -20.53
CA VAL A 428 -10.02 -13.34 -19.95
C VAL A 428 -8.96 -13.58 -21.03
N ASP A 429 -7.83 -12.89 -20.91
CA ASP A 429 -6.68 -12.98 -21.82
C ASP A 429 -5.37 -12.62 -21.08
N ASP A 430 -4.36 -13.50 -21.19
CA ASP A 430 -3.10 -13.41 -20.43
C ASP A 430 -1.88 -13.01 -21.26
N PHE A 431 -2.03 -12.62 -22.53
CA PHE A 431 -0.88 -12.35 -23.41
C PHE A 431 0.00 -11.18 -22.96
N MET A 432 -0.52 -10.31 -22.09
CA MET A 432 0.25 -9.20 -21.50
C MET A 432 1.08 -9.61 -20.28
N ILE A 433 0.93 -10.85 -19.80
CA ILE A 433 1.69 -11.40 -18.69
C ILE A 433 2.77 -12.33 -19.25
N LEU A 434 3.99 -11.81 -19.35
CA LEU A 434 5.10 -12.57 -19.88
C LEU A 434 5.62 -13.58 -18.85
N PRO A 435 5.66 -14.87 -19.16
CA PRO A 435 6.31 -15.84 -18.28
C PRO A 435 7.84 -15.65 -18.33
N PRO A 436 8.56 -15.96 -17.25
CA PRO A 436 10.02 -15.96 -17.30
C PRO A 436 10.52 -17.07 -18.24
N PRO A 437 11.67 -16.87 -18.91
CA PRO A 437 12.30 -17.91 -19.70
C PRO A 437 12.82 -19.05 -18.81
N PRO A 438 13.12 -20.22 -19.40
CA PRO A 438 13.78 -21.32 -18.70
C PRO A 438 15.11 -20.86 -18.06
N PRO A 439 15.54 -21.44 -16.93
CA PRO A 439 16.73 -21.02 -16.19
C PRO A 439 17.99 -20.91 -17.05
N GLU A 440 18.22 -21.88 -17.92
CA GLU A 440 19.38 -21.92 -18.81
C GLU A 440 19.43 -20.79 -19.86
N GLN A 441 18.28 -20.22 -20.19
CA GLN A 441 18.19 -19.03 -21.06
C GLN A 441 18.28 -17.73 -20.23
N ALA A 442 17.72 -17.75 -19.03
CA ALA A 442 17.72 -16.59 -18.14
C ALA A 442 19.13 -16.14 -17.77
N GLU A 443 20.08 -17.05 -17.61
CA GLU A 443 21.47 -16.76 -17.27
C GLU A 443 22.18 -15.85 -18.29
N TRP A 444 21.73 -15.84 -19.53
CA TRP A 444 22.33 -15.03 -20.61
C TRP A 444 21.62 -13.71 -20.84
N ILE A 445 20.57 -13.40 -20.08
CA ILE A 445 19.84 -12.13 -20.21
C ILE A 445 20.66 -11.00 -19.57
N GLU A 446 20.99 -10.02 -20.38
CA GLU A 446 21.59 -8.77 -19.93
C GLU A 446 20.49 -7.85 -19.37
N ILE A 447 20.68 -7.37 -18.14
CA ILE A 447 19.78 -6.39 -17.52
C ILE A 447 20.26 -5.00 -17.96
N VAL A 448 19.50 -4.39 -18.87
CA VAL A 448 19.79 -3.04 -19.37
C VAL A 448 19.43 -2.00 -18.31
N ARG A 449 20.37 -1.10 -18.01
CA ARG A 449 20.18 0.00 -17.04
C ARG A 449 20.27 1.34 -17.73
N GLY A 450 19.23 2.15 -17.57
CA GLY A 450 19.31 3.56 -17.92
C GLY A 450 20.25 4.33 -16.98
N PRO A 451 20.74 5.50 -17.40
CA PRO A 451 21.71 6.27 -16.61
C PRO A 451 21.18 6.77 -15.27
N ASN A 452 19.85 6.83 -15.10
CA ASN A 452 19.20 7.22 -13.84
C ASN A 452 19.08 6.06 -12.84
N ILE A 453 19.24 4.80 -13.26
CA ILE A 453 19.09 3.64 -12.38
C ILE A 453 20.38 3.42 -11.59
N ARG A 454 20.36 3.82 -10.31
CA ARG A 454 21.53 3.77 -9.42
C ARG A 454 21.28 2.88 -8.22
N LYS A 455 22.27 2.05 -7.89
CA LYS A 455 22.21 1.19 -6.69
C LYS A 455 21.99 2.05 -5.45
N PRO A 456 21.07 1.63 -4.55
CA PRO A 456 20.85 2.37 -3.30
C PRO A 456 22.10 2.36 -2.43
N PRO A 457 22.31 3.40 -1.62
CA PRO A 457 23.39 3.41 -0.64
C PRO A 457 23.14 2.33 0.42
N ILE A 458 24.20 1.61 0.81
CA ILE A 458 24.17 0.67 1.94
C ILE A 458 24.73 1.43 3.15
N PRO A 459 23.95 1.64 4.22
CA PRO A 459 24.43 2.35 5.39
C PRO A 459 25.55 1.60 6.13
N PRO A 460 26.48 2.30 6.80
CA PRO A 460 27.48 1.65 7.65
C PRO A 460 26.82 1.10 8.92
N PRO A 461 27.49 0.19 9.66
CA PRO A 461 27.05 -0.25 10.97
C PRO A 461 26.76 0.92 11.93
N LEU A 462 25.80 0.69 12.87
CA LEU A 462 25.40 1.72 13.83
C LEU A 462 26.61 2.26 14.61
N PRO A 463 26.88 3.57 14.59
CA PRO A 463 27.97 4.16 15.37
C PRO A 463 27.67 4.12 16.87
N ASP A 464 28.69 4.29 17.72
CA ASP A 464 28.56 4.26 19.18
C ASP A 464 27.53 5.28 19.69
N GLY A 465 27.50 6.46 19.08
CA GLY A 465 26.49 7.49 19.32
C GLY A 465 26.21 8.29 18.06
N VAL A 466 25.12 9.01 18.05
CA VAL A 466 24.72 9.90 16.97
C VAL A 466 24.52 11.32 17.50
N GLN A 467 24.93 12.29 16.69
CA GLN A 467 24.76 13.71 17.03
C GLN A 467 24.39 14.52 15.78
N GLY A 468 23.69 15.62 15.96
CA GLY A 468 23.29 16.49 14.87
C GLY A 468 22.30 17.55 15.33
N ARG A 469 21.81 18.32 14.38
CA ARG A 469 20.77 19.30 14.64
C ARG A 469 19.40 18.76 14.27
N VAL A 470 18.36 19.28 14.91
CA VAL A 470 16.98 19.11 14.46
C VAL A 470 16.82 19.86 13.16
N LEU A 471 16.56 19.12 12.08
CA LEU A 471 16.42 19.67 10.74
C LEU A 471 15.01 20.14 10.44
N ILE A 472 14.01 19.47 11.01
CA ILE A 472 12.60 19.78 10.83
C ILE A 472 11.79 19.27 12.03
N VAL A 473 10.73 19.99 12.39
CA VAL A 473 9.71 19.56 13.35
C VAL A 473 8.38 19.47 12.61
N LEU A 474 7.79 18.29 12.59
CA LEU A 474 6.63 17.94 11.79
C LEU A 474 5.41 17.65 12.66
N PRO A 475 4.19 17.97 12.20
CA PRO A 475 2.96 17.68 12.91
C PRO A 475 2.63 16.17 12.89
N ASP A 476 1.45 15.82 13.44
CA ASP A 476 0.88 14.49 13.35
C ASP A 476 0.52 14.10 11.90
N ASN A 477 0.46 12.79 11.63
CA ASN A 477 -0.04 12.20 10.39
C ASN A 477 0.72 12.63 9.12
N VAL A 478 2.02 12.85 9.22
CA VAL A 478 2.87 13.13 8.06
C VAL A 478 3.01 11.88 7.19
N SER A 479 2.66 12.00 5.91
CA SER A 479 2.67 10.86 4.99
C SER A 479 4.06 10.57 4.42
N THR A 480 4.28 9.34 3.95
CA THR A 480 5.48 8.97 3.17
C THR A 480 5.65 9.83 1.91
N GLY A 481 4.56 10.45 1.42
CA GLY A 481 4.59 11.41 0.33
C GLY A 481 5.25 12.75 0.66
N SER A 482 5.53 13.02 1.94
CA SER A 482 6.33 14.19 2.36
C SER A 482 7.83 13.92 2.26
N MET A 483 8.27 12.69 2.54
CA MET A 483 9.67 12.27 2.50
C MET A 483 10.13 11.92 1.08
N ALA A 484 9.26 11.23 0.33
CA ALA A 484 9.48 10.86 -1.06
C ALA A 484 8.20 11.18 -1.85
N PRO A 485 8.04 12.41 -2.35
CA PRO A 485 6.80 12.89 -2.92
C PRO A 485 6.29 12.09 -4.11
N ASP A 486 4.99 12.18 -4.34
CA ASP A 486 4.32 11.72 -5.55
C ASP A 486 4.32 12.81 -6.63
N GLY A 487 3.89 12.42 -7.80
CA GLY A 487 3.77 13.29 -8.97
C GLY A 487 4.72 12.85 -10.07
N ALA A 488 4.32 13.13 -11.30
CA ALA A 488 4.99 12.59 -12.49
C ALA A 488 6.51 12.87 -12.53
N ILE A 489 6.92 14.08 -12.11
CA ILE A 489 8.33 14.49 -12.12
C ILE A 489 9.16 13.63 -11.16
N VAL A 490 8.70 13.52 -9.91
CA VAL A 490 9.44 12.80 -8.85
C VAL A 490 9.40 11.30 -9.06
N MET A 491 8.29 10.78 -9.58
CA MET A 491 8.15 9.36 -9.89
C MET A 491 9.13 8.89 -10.97
N ALA A 492 9.60 9.77 -11.85
CA ALA A 492 10.63 9.45 -12.83
C ALA A 492 12.04 9.25 -12.21
N ASP A 493 12.25 9.70 -10.97
CA ASP A 493 13.52 9.56 -10.25
C ASP A 493 13.53 8.38 -9.25
N ARG A 494 12.49 7.52 -9.24
CA ARG A 494 12.34 6.42 -8.26
C ARG A 494 13.49 5.40 -8.25
N SER A 495 14.23 5.27 -9.33
CA SER A 495 15.42 4.42 -9.42
C SER A 495 16.74 5.10 -9.00
N ASN A 496 16.64 6.32 -8.43
CA ASN A 496 17.79 7.12 -8.01
C ASN A 496 17.52 7.83 -6.68
N VAL A 497 18.00 7.23 -5.60
CA VAL A 497 17.77 7.74 -4.23
C VAL A 497 18.33 9.16 -4.04
N GLU A 498 19.49 9.48 -4.62
CA GLU A 498 20.10 10.81 -4.53
C GLU A 498 19.22 11.86 -5.20
N ALA A 499 18.64 11.54 -6.37
CA ALA A 499 17.74 12.44 -7.07
C ALA A 499 16.42 12.65 -6.30
N ILE A 500 15.83 11.59 -5.73
CA ILE A 500 14.62 11.70 -4.90
C ILE A 500 14.87 12.51 -3.64
N ALA A 501 16.05 12.40 -3.04
CA ALA A 501 16.41 13.13 -1.82
C ALA A 501 16.27 14.65 -1.99
N GLU A 502 16.46 15.18 -3.21
CA GLU A 502 16.28 16.61 -3.51
C GLU A 502 14.82 17.12 -3.31
N TYR A 503 13.87 16.21 -3.22
CA TYR A 503 12.44 16.54 -3.02
C TYR A 503 11.96 16.30 -1.59
N THR A 504 12.81 15.79 -0.70
CA THR A 504 12.44 15.42 0.67
C THR A 504 11.90 16.63 1.44
N PHE A 505 10.68 16.49 2.00
CA PHE A 505 9.94 17.50 2.75
C PHE A 505 9.70 18.84 2.02
N MET A 506 9.82 18.87 0.69
CA MET A 506 9.66 20.10 -0.09
C MET A 506 8.27 20.76 0.05
N LYS A 507 7.26 20.00 0.46
CA LYS A 507 5.90 20.49 0.68
C LYS A 507 5.75 21.16 2.06
N GLU A 508 6.49 20.69 3.03
CA GLU A 508 6.51 21.15 4.42
C GLU A 508 7.51 22.30 4.62
N ASP A 509 8.70 22.13 4.04
CA ASP A 509 9.78 23.11 4.17
C ASP A 509 10.74 23.05 2.96
N ARG A 510 10.68 24.07 2.12
CA ARG A 510 11.51 24.16 0.91
C ARG A 510 13.00 24.32 1.17
N GLU A 511 13.39 24.73 2.38
CA GLU A 511 14.79 24.92 2.78
C GLU A 511 15.39 23.66 3.40
N PHE A 512 14.56 22.63 3.66
CA PHE A 512 14.99 21.42 4.37
C PHE A 512 16.22 20.77 3.73
N VAL A 513 16.18 20.51 2.42
CA VAL A 513 17.26 19.82 1.71
C VAL A 513 18.56 20.61 1.77
N GLN A 514 18.50 21.92 1.53
CA GLN A 514 19.68 22.77 1.61
C GLN A 514 20.23 22.81 3.04
N ARG A 515 19.36 22.94 4.04
CA ARG A 515 19.72 22.92 5.45
C ARG A 515 20.36 21.58 5.86
N ALA A 516 19.83 20.45 5.40
CA ALA A 516 20.41 19.13 5.65
C ALA A 516 21.82 19.02 5.09
N LYS A 517 22.05 19.51 3.87
CA LYS A 517 23.37 19.54 3.24
C LYS A 517 24.35 20.47 3.99
N ASP A 518 23.93 21.67 4.32
CA ASP A 518 24.77 22.67 5.00
C ASP A 518 25.18 22.22 6.41
N TRP A 519 24.32 21.50 7.12
CA TRP A 519 24.57 21.02 8.48
C TRP A 519 25.16 19.59 8.52
N GLY A 520 25.28 18.93 7.40
CA GLY A 520 25.83 17.57 7.29
C GLY A 520 24.92 16.50 7.88
N GLY A 521 23.60 16.68 7.72
CA GLY A 521 22.56 15.80 8.24
C GLY A 521 22.10 16.19 9.64
N GLY A 522 21.34 15.30 10.30
CA GLY A 522 20.79 15.54 11.64
C GLY A 522 19.59 14.68 11.97
N PHE A 523 18.62 15.26 12.67
CA PHE A 523 17.43 14.57 13.16
C PHE A 523 16.15 15.13 12.54
N VAL A 524 15.19 14.23 12.32
CA VAL A 524 13.79 14.58 12.07
C VAL A 524 13.02 14.43 13.36
N VAL A 525 12.18 15.42 13.70
CA VAL A 525 11.23 15.34 14.81
C VAL A 525 9.83 15.35 14.22
N ALA A 526 8.96 14.45 14.67
CA ALA A 526 7.61 14.31 14.14
C ALA A 526 6.57 13.98 15.23
N GLY A 527 5.32 14.27 14.93
CA GLY A 527 4.19 13.91 15.79
C GLY A 527 3.80 12.45 15.67
N GLU A 528 2.52 12.16 15.87
CA GLU A 528 1.93 10.84 15.81
C GLU A 528 1.79 10.32 14.37
N ASN A 529 1.84 8.98 14.21
CA ASN A 529 1.60 8.29 12.95
C ASN A 529 2.52 8.77 11.81
N TYR A 530 3.79 9.04 12.12
CA TYR A 530 4.79 9.46 11.14
C TYR A 530 5.02 8.38 10.09
N GLY A 531 4.92 8.76 8.81
CA GLY A 531 5.11 7.85 7.68
C GLY A 531 3.85 7.10 7.25
N GLN A 532 2.65 7.65 7.54
CA GLN A 532 1.40 7.03 7.08
C GLN A 532 1.33 6.89 5.55
N GLY A 533 0.56 5.94 5.06
CA GLY A 533 0.24 5.78 3.64
C GLY A 533 1.06 4.72 2.93
N SER A 534 1.77 5.07 1.87
CA SER A 534 2.43 4.12 0.95
C SER A 534 3.60 3.35 1.55
N SER A 535 3.81 2.12 1.05
CA SER A 535 4.92 1.22 1.41
C SER A 535 6.28 1.63 0.80
N ARG A 536 6.55 2.92 0.65
CA ARG A 536 7.76 3.45 0.00
C ARG A 536 8.96 3.38 0.91
N GLU A 537 9.90 2.50 0.60
CA GLU A 537 11.20 2.49 1.28
C GLU A 537 12.02 3.75 0.99
N HIS A 538 11.80 4.40 -0.16
CA HIS A 538 12.36 5.72 -0.48
C HIS A 538 12.09 6.77 0.60
N ALA A 539 11.00 6.63 1.36
CA ALA A 539 10.71 7.51 2.48
C ALA A 539 11.70 7.35 3.66
N ALA A 540 12.44 6.24 3.73
CA ALA A 540 13.57 6.05 4.63
C ALA A 540 14.91 6.35 3.94
N LEU A 541 15.08 5.90 2.69
CA LEU A 541 16.32 6.05 1.94
C LEU A 541 16.64 7.51 1.57
N ALA A 542 15.64 8.31 1.17
CA ALA A 542 15.88 9.69 0.77
C ALA A 542 16.34 10.58 1.94
N PRO A 543 15.71 10.56 3.13
CA PRO A 543 16.27 11.21 4.32
C PRO A 543 17.65 10.68 4.69
N LEU A 544 17.86 9.35 4.61
CA LEU A 544 19.17 8.74 4.90
C LEU A 544 20.28 9.30 3.98
N ALA A 545 19.99 9.45 2.69
CA ALA A 545 20.93 10.03 1.71
C ALA A 545 21.28 11.49 2.03
N LEU A 546 20.38 12.23 2.71
CA LEU A 546 20.64 13.58 3.23
C LEU A 546 21.35 13.60 4.59
N GLY A 547 21.78 12.44 5.09
CA GLY A 547 22.52 12.35 6.34
C GLY A 547 21.63 12.36 7.60
N ILE A 548 20.34 12.00 7.49
CA ILE A 548 19.49 11.80 8.66
C ILE A 548 20.08 10.64 9.49
N ARG A 549 20.26 10.88 10.80
CA ARG A 549 20.93 9.98 11.74
C ARG A 549 19.96 9.33 12.74
N GLY A 550 18.76 9.87 12.86
CA GLY A 550 17.70 9.35 13.71
C GLY A 550 16.40 10.10 13.47
N VAL A 551 15.31 9.42 13.76
CA VAL A 551 13.95 9.98 13.69
C VAL A 551 13.33 9.90 15.08
N LEU A 552 12.93 11.04 15.62
CA LEU A 552 12.22 11.14 16.88
C LEU A 552 10.75 11.40 16.57
N ALA A 553 9.84 10.54 17.02
CA ALA A 553 8.42 10.74 16.76
C ALA A 553 7.57 10.29 17.95
N ARG A 554 6.37 10.86 18.08
CA ARG A 554 5.39 10.40 19.08
C ARG A 554 4.85 9.02 18.72
N GLY A 555 4.75 8.71 17.41
CA GLY A 555 4.34 7.42 16.90
C GLY A 555 4.70 7.24 15.42
N PHE A 556 4.85 5.99 15.00
CA PHE A 556 5.22 5.62 13.64
C PHE A 556 4.14 4.78 12.97
N ALA A 557 3.90 5.01 11.68
CA ALA A 557 3.11 4.10 10.86
C ALA A 557 3.86 2.77 10.63
N ARG A 558 3.13 1.66 10.65
CA ARG A 558 3.67 0.29 10.64
C ARG A 558 4.74 0.06 9.57
N ILE A 559 4.41 0.30 8.30
CA ILE A 559 5.32 0.00 7.18
C ILE A 559 6.55 0.91 7.22
N HIS A 560 6.36 2.20 7.52
CA HIS A 560 7.47 3.15 7.55
C HIS A 560 8.46 2.87 8.68
N ARG A 561 7.96 2.50 9.88
CA ARG A 561 8.82 2.07 10.99
C ARG A 561 9.73 0.90 10.57
N ARG A 562 9.16 -0.11 9.90
CA ARG A 562 9.91 -1.25 9.38
C ARG A 562 10.93 -0.84 8.33
N ASN A 563 10.58 0.06 7.42
CA ASN A 563 11.51 0.58 6.42
C ASN A 563 12.69 1.33 7.06
N LEU A 564 12.45 2.13 8.11
CA LEU A 564 13.53 2.79 8.85
C LEU A 564 14.52 1.76 9.42
N ILE A 565 14.00 0.75 10.13
CA ILE A 565 14.80 -0.32 10.74
C ILE A 565 15.55 -1.12 9.67
N ALA A 566 14.87 -1.52 8.59
CA ALA A 566 15.46 -2.30 7.51
C ALA A 566 16.64 -1.56 6.84
N GLN A 567 16.59 -0.23 6.81
CA GLN A 567 17.65 0.64 6.32
C GLN A 567 18.62 1.15 7.41
N GLY A 568 18.60 0.53 8.61
CA GLY A 568 19.55 0.83 9.69
C GLY A 568 19.28 2.12 10.47
N LEU A 569 18.12 2.77 10.26
CA LEU A 569 17.71 3.94 11.03
C LEU A 569 16.96 3.51 12.30
N VAL A 570 17.32 4.11 13.45
CA VAL A 570 16.68 3.82 14.73
C VAL A 570 15.47 4.73 14.93
N PRO A 571 14.23 4.19 15.02
CA PRO A 571 13.08 4.97 15.43
C PRO A 571 13.13 5.21 16.94
N LEU A 572 13.09 6.48 17.34
CA LEU A 572 13.12 6.94 18.73
C LEU A 572 11.74 7.51 19.10
N TYR A 573 11.09 6.94 20.09
CA TYR A 573 9.78 7.42 20.55
C TYR A 573 9.96 8.50 21.63
N ILE A 574 9.20 9.57 21.48
CA ILE A 574 9.16 10.72 22.41
C ILE A 574 7.73 11.05 22.81
N ASP A 575 7.56 11.71 23.95
CA ASP A 575 6.27 12.20 24.40
C ASP A 575 5.89 13.56 23.75
N GLU A 576 4.64 13.97 23.95
CA GLU A 576 4.09 15.22 23.42
C GLU A 576 4.85 16.43 23.95
N GLN A 577 5.19 16.45 25.23
CA GLN A 577 5.91 17.56 25.86
C GLN A 577 7.31 17.74 25.23
N THR A 578 7.98 16.65 24.94
CA THR A 578 9.30 16.66 24.27
C THR A 578 9.17 17.13 22.83
N HIS A 579 8.17 16.64 22.10
CA HIS A 579 7.90 17.08 20.73
C HIS A 579 7.69 18.61 20.66
N ASP A 580 6.83 19.15 21.52
CA ASP A 580 6.44 20.56 21.49
C ASP A 580 7.56 21.54 21.86
N ARG A 581 8.55 21.09 22.65
CA ARG A 581 9.68 21.92 23.05
C ARG A 581 10.82 21.96 22.05
N LEU A 582 10.98 20.89 21.21
CA LEU A 582 12.09 20.82 20.25
C LEU A 582 11.87 21.78 19.08
N GLN A 583 12.95 22.41 18.65
CA GLN A 583 12.93 23.41 17.58
C GLN A 583 13.99 23.11 16.52
N VAL A 584 13.77 23.59 15.29
CA VAL A 584 14.77 23.55 14.23
C VAL A 584 16.03 24.27 14.67
N GLY A 585 17.18 23.58 14.58
CA GLY A 585 18.48 24.09 14.99
C GLY A 585 18.97 23.56 16.32
N ASP A 586 18.10 23.01 17.18
CA ASP A 586 18.51 22.38 18.44
C ASP A 586 19.53 21.28 18.18
N ARG A 587 20.61 21.26 18.96
CA ARG A 587 21.64 20.22 18.85
C ARG A 587 21.34 19.09 19.80
N LEU A 588 21.19 17.90 19.21
CA LEU A 588 20.94 16.66 19.92
C LEU A 588 22.15 15.73 19.86
N GLU A 589 22.39 15.00 20.94
CA GLU A 589 23.37 13.95 21.06
C GLU A 589 22.75 12.71 21.72
N VAL A 590 22.91 11.54 21.13
CA VAL A 590 22.54 10.25 21.70
C VAL A 590 23.83 9.46 21.90
N PRO A 591 24.55 9.65 23.00
CA PRO A 591 25.97 9.25 23.12
C PRO A 591 26.20 7.74 23.21
N ALA A 592 25.24 6.98 23.72
CA ALA A 592 25.36 5.54 23.97
C ALA A 592 24.31 4.73 23.19
N LEU A 593 23.95 5.19 21.97
CA LEU A 593 22.87 4.55 21.20
C LEU A 593 23.18 3.09 20.89
N LYS A 594 24.39 2.79 20.42
CA LYS A 594 24.81 1.41 20.10
C LYS A 594 24.80 0.50 21.33
N GLU A 595 25.29 1.00 22.47
CA GLU A 595 25.29 0.24 23.73
C GLU A 595 23.86 -0.04 24.19
N ALA A 596 22.96 0.95 24.15
CA ALA A 596 21.55 0.79 24.50
C ALA A 596 20.84 -0.24 23.61
N VAL A 597 21.07 -0.16 22.29
CA VAL A 597 20.51 -1.12 21.33
C VAL A 597 21.08 -2.52 21.57
N ALA A 598 22.39 -2.68 21.72
CA ALA A 598 23.05 -3.97 21.92
C ALA A 598 22.71 -4.60 23.28
N GLY A 599 22.57 -3.77 24.32
CA GLY A 599 22.24 -4.20 25.69
C GLY A 599 20.77 -4.52 25.92
N GLY A 600 19.90 -4.33 24.92
CA GLY A 600 18.47 -4.60 25.04
C GLY A 600 17.71 -3.53 25.84
N SER A 601 18.29 -2.34 26.03
CA SER A 601 17.59 -1.24 26.73
C SER A 601 16.31 -0.83 26.02
N GLU A 602 15.27 -0.54 26.75
CA GLU A 602 14.02 0.05 26.25
C GLU A 602 14.08 1.58 26.19
N GLU A 603 15.16 2.17 26.70
CA GLU A 603 15.31 3.62 26.81
C GLU A 603 16.72 4.06 26.42
N VAL A 604 16.85 5.26 25.91
CA VAL A 604 18.13 5.92 25.62
C VAL A 604 18.08 7.40 26.00
N GLN A 605 19.17 7.90 26.56
CA GLN A 605 19.32 9.30 26.92
C GLN A 605 19.63 10.15 25.68
N VAL A 606 18.89 11.22 25.53
CA VAL A 606 19.12 12.26 24.51
C VAL A 606 19.53 13.55 25.23
N ARG A 607 20.71 14.06 24.91
CA ARG A 607 21.20 15.34 25.40
C ARG A 607 20.78 16.45 24.43
N VAL A 608 20.43 17.61 24.98
CA VAL A 608 20.11 18.81 24.21
C VAL A 608 21.08 19.91 24.62
N GLU A 609 21.79 20.50 23.65
CA GLU A 609 22.77 21.56 23.96
C GLU A 609 22.07 22.76 24.62
N GLY A 610 22.55 23.16 25.80
CA GLY A 610 22.02 24.33 26.52
C GLY A 610 20.70 24.11 27.25
N SER A 611 20.19 22.88 27.32
CA SER A 611 18.97 22.57 28.08
C SER A 611 19.03 21.18 28.72
N ASP A 612 18.02 20.87 29.57
CA ASP A 612 17.87 19.53 30.11
C ASP A 612 17.56 18.53 28.96
N GLY A 613 18.25 17.39 28.96
CA GLY A 613 17.99 16.30 28.06
C GLY A 613 16.65 15.61 28.33
N PHE A 614 16.38 14.54 27.61
CA PHE A 614 15.19 13.70 27.77
C PHE A 614 15.52 12.24 27.53
N VAL A 615 14.58 11.36 27.88
CA VAL A 615 14.64 9.93 27.61
C VAL A 615 13.78 9.65 26.38
N ALA A 616 14.34 8.96 25.39
CA ALA A 616 13.59 8.40 24.27
C ALA A 616 13.40 6.90 24.44
N THR A 617 12.25 6.36 24.03
CA THR A 617 11.98 4.93 24.10
C THR A 617 12.48 4.22 22.85
N LEU A 618 13.11 3.06 23.04
CA LEU A 618 13.60 2.11 22.04
C LEU A 618 12.67 0.91 21.96
N ASP A 619 11.62 1.00 21.16
CA ASP A 619 10.73 -0.12 20.87
C ASP A 619 11.31 -0.98 19.73
N LEU A 620 12.30 -1.81 20.06
CA LEU A 620 12.99 -2.69 19.12
C LEU A 620 12.99 -4.12 19.62
N SER A 621 12.51 -5.04 18.81
CA SER A 621 12.65 -6.47 19.08
C SER A 621 14.12 -6.94 19.06
N PRO A 622 14.45 -8.10 19.63
CA PRO A 622 15.82 -8.63 19.63
C PRO A 622 16.43 -8.77 18.23
N ARG A 623 15.59 -9.05 17.22
CA ARG A 623 16.03 -9.12 15.82
C ARG A 623 16.24 -7.74 15.22
N GLU A 624 15.29 -6.83 15.38
CA GLU A 624 15.41 -5.46 14.89
C GLU A 624 16.66 -4.78 15.42
N ARG A 625 17.04 -5.08 16.67
CA ARG A 625 18.31 -4.61 17.24
C ARG A 625 19.52 -5.09 16.44
N LYS A 626 19.55 -6.37 16.02
CA LYS A 626 20.64 -6.90 15.18
C LYS A 626 20.70 -6.20 13.83
N VAL A 627 19.54 -5.94 13.23
CA VAL A 627 19.43 -5.26 11.94
C VAL A 627 20.00 -3.84 12.02
N VAL A 628 19.56 -3.03 12.98
CA VAL A 628 20.06 -1.64 13.09
C VAL A 628 21.53 -1.59 13.52
N LEU A 629 22.01 -2.52 14.34
CA LEU A 629 23.43 -2.63 14.71
C LEU A 629 24.32 -2.89 13.49
N ALA A 630 23.88 -3.73 12.57
CA ALA A 630 24.58 -4.02 11.32
C ALA A 630 24.51 -2.86 10.30
N GLY A 631 23.66 -1.85 10.53
CA GLY A 631 23.40 -0.77 9.56
C GLY A 631 22.41 -1.16 8.48
N GLY A 632 21.49 -2.09 8.78
CA GLY A 632 20.42 -2.53 7.91
C GLY A 632 20.43 -4.03 7.64
N VAL A 633 19.33 -4.51 7.07
CA VAL A 633 19.11 -5.95 6.90
C VAL A 633 20.06 -6.59 5.89
N LEU A 634 20.46 -5.90 4.82
CA LEU A 634 21.41 -6.43 3.84
C LEU A 634 22.78 -6.70 4.47
N ASN A 635 23.27 -5.80 5.32
CA ASN A 635 24.52 -5.99 6.04
C ASN A 635 24.42 -7.15 7.04
N GLN A 636 23.30 -7.20 7.77
CA GLN A 636 23.07 -8.25 8.75
C GLN A 636 23.07 -9.66 8.11
N LEU A 637 22.49 -9.80 6.92
CA LEU A 637 22.51 -11.06 6.17
C LEU A 637 23.91 -11.43 5.69
N LYS A 638 24.67 -10.48 5.15
CA LYS A 638 26.08 -10.71 4.75
C LYS A 638 26.95 -11.15 5.93
N GLU A 639 26.73 -10.61 7.12
CA GLU A 639 27.44 -11.06 8.35
C GLU A 639 27.05 -12.50 8.75
N GLN A 640 25.81 -12.92 8.50
CA GLN A 640 25.34 -14.29 8.78
C GLN A 640 25.89 -15.30 7.78
N GLU A 641 25.84 -14.99 6.48
CA GLU A 641 26.38 -15.85 5.42
C GLU A 641 27.91 -16.02 5.50
N GLY A 642 28.62 -15.02 6.02
CA GLY A 642 30.05 -15.11 6.32
C GLY A 642 30.39 -16.02 7.52
N ARG A 643 29.38 -16.49 8.29
CA ARG A 643 29.53 -17.36 9.47
C ARG A 643 29.04 -18.79 9.26
N ASP A 644 28.07 -18.97 8.35
CA ASP A 644 27.49 -20.28 8.06
C ASP A 644 27.30 -20.40 6.53
N ASP A 645 28.00 -21.33 5.93
CA ASP A 645 27.69 -21.81 4.57
C ASP A 645 26.39 -22.65 4.69
N PRO A 646 25.21 -22.16 4.30
CA PRO A 646 24.00 -22.96 4.46
C PRO A 646 24.07 -24.11 3.45
N ALA A 647 24.26 -25.32 3.97
CA ALA A 647 24.06 -26.52 3.17
C ALA A 647 22.68 -26.44 2.51
N PRO A 648 22.56 -26.72 1.20
CA PRO A 648 21.29 -26.70 0.52
C PRO A 648 20.37 -27.71 1.18
N THR A 649 19.23 -27.26 1.72
CA THR A 649 18.16 -28.15 2.13
C THR A 649 17.61 -28.83 0.89
N GLU A 650 18.15 -30.02 0.58
CA GLU A 650 17.50 -31.00 -0.28
C GLU A 650 16.23 -31.47 0.43
N GLU A 651 15.12 -30.83 0.15
CA GLU A 651 13.79 -31.45 0.28
C GLU A 651 12.69 -30.44 -0.09
N VAL A 652 12.57 -30.08 -1.36
CA VAL A 652 11.28 -29.69 -1.95
C VAL A 652 11.27 -30.10 -3.43
N ALA A 653 11.24 -31.42 -3.65
CA ALA A 653 10.85 -31.98 -4.92
C ALA A 653 9.91 -33.17 -4.62
N ARG A 654 8.62 -32.86 -4.35
CA ARG A 654 7.49 -33.79 -4.59
C ARG A 654 6.17 -33.02 -4.61
#